data_87147d7720eb519b15bc9d0686b9da8c
#
_entry.id   87147d7720eb519b15bc9d0686b9da8c
#
_cell.length_a   1.000
_cell.length_b   1.000
_cell.length_c   1.000
_cell.angle_alpha   90.00
_cell.angle_beta   90.00
_cell.angle_gamma   90.00
#
_symmetry.space_group_name_H-M   'P 1'
#
loop_
_entity.id
_entity.type
_entity.pdbx_description
1 polymer ?
#
loop_
_entity_poly.entity_id
_entity_poly.type
_entity_poly.pdbx_seq_one_letter_code
_entity_poly.pdbx_strand_id
1 'polypeptide(L)'
;VNFDEMQQKAKAEWEALEKQDKPHIIVGAATCGRAAGAMAVIEAINAELTKHRIDATITQVGCIGICYIEPLVDIVKPGRPRICYGNVTPKIVPQLIEDYITNDNPRPDLALGTMGDGSIEGIPKFWDLPMLKPQVRIALRNCGIIDPEKINHYIARGGYSGFVKAIKMTPQAVIDEIKKSGLRGRGGAGFPTGQKWQFCHDAPGDAKYIICNADEGDPGAFMNRSLLEGDPHSVLEGMLIGAYAIGATDGYIYCRAEYPLAIVRLKIALKQMEEYGFLGDNILDSGFNFHIKIKEGAGAFVCGEETALIASIEGKRGMPKPRPPFPAQSGLWGKPTNINNVETWANAANILQHDGDWYASYGTEKSKGTKTFALAGKINRTGLIEVPMGITLREIIYGIGGGIPNDRKFKAIQTGGPSGGCLPAAMLDLPVDYESLAQAGAIMGSGGMVVTDEETCMVDFARYFLSFTQAESCGKCVPCRVGTKQMLDILEKITHGQGKPEDVDLLVELGQSVKAGALCGLGQTAPNPVLTTTKYFPEEYEAHTREQRCPALACTNLIKFYILADKCQGCGICLRECPSEAIAGGKRMVHVIDQEKCIRCGTCLNVCPPRFSAVVKVSAEEIEVPREPVPVTAGKP
;
A
#
# COMPACT_ATOMS: atom_id res chain seq x y z
N VAL A 1 31.97 13.04 18.97
CA VAL A 1 30.64 13.48 19.49
C VAL A 1 30.06 12.35 20.31
N ASN A 2 29.66 12.62 21.57
CA ASN A 2 29.16 11.59 22.49
C ASN A 2 27.68 11.32 22.23
N PHE A 3 27.34 10.10 21.81
CA PHE A 3 25.95 9.70 21.53
C PHE A 3 25.04 9.80 22.76
N ASP A 4 25.56 9.50 23.96
CA ASP A 4 24.77 9.57 25.20
C ASP A 4 24.31 11.02 25.48
N GLU A 5 25.15 12.03 25.18
CA GLU A 5 24.78 13.44 25.28
C GLU A 5 23.72 13.84 24.27
N MET A 6 23.85 13.34 23.02
CA MET A 6 22.81 13.54 21.98
C MET A 6 21.48 12.95 22.42
N GLN A 7 21.50 11.73 22.98
CA GLN A 7 20.29 11.05 23.43
C GLN A 7 19.65 11.77 24.62
N GLN A 8 20.45 12.24 25.58
CA GLN A 8 19.94 13.02 26.71
C GLN A 8 19.28 14.33 26.24
N LYS A 9 19.95 15.05 25.34
CA LYS A 9 19.40 16.28 24.75
C LYS A 9 18.10 16.02 24.00
N ALA A 10 18.07 14.98 23.16
CA ALA A 10 16.88 14.61 22.39
C ALA A 10 15.71 14.21 23.30
N LYS A 11 15.97 13.44 24.37
CA LYS A 11 14.96 13.09 25.38
C LYS A 11 14.43 14.32 26.11
N ALA A 12 15.31 15.24 26.51
CA ALA A 12 14.89 16.48 27.17
C ALA A 12 14.03 17.36 26.26
N GLU A 13 14.37 17.44 24.96
CA GLU A 13 13.55 18.16 23.96
C GLU A 13 12.17 17.49 23.77
N TRP A 14 12.14 16.16 23.70
CA TRP A 14 10.89 15.39 23.59
C TRP A 14 10.00 15.55 24.81
N GLU A 15 10.57 15.45 26.01
CA GLU A 15 9.84 15.68 27.26
C GLU A 15 9.33 17.11 27.41
N ALA A 16 10.12 18.10 26.97
CA ALA A 16 9.67 19.49 26.95
C ALA A 16 8.49 19.70 26.00
N LEU A 17 8.47 19.00 24.85
CA LEU A 17 7.34 19.03 23.92
C LEU A 17 6.08 18.37 24.51
N GLU A 18 6.23 17.27 25.26
CA GLU A 18 5.12 16.57 25.91
C GLU A 18 4.55 17.32 27.14
N LYS A 19 5.42 18.03 27.85
CA LYS A 19 5.08 18.72 29.12
C LYS A 19 4.88 20.23 28.98
N GLN A 20 4.83 20.75 27.73
CA GLN A 20 4.66 22.18 27.50
C GLN A 20 3.34 22.70 28.09
N ASP A 21 3.33 23.96 28.48
CA ASP A 21 2.18 24.66 29.11
C ASP A 21 1.16 25.22 28.11
N LYS A 22 1.34 24.94 26.82
CA LYS A 22 0.47 25.37 25.73
C LYS A 22 -0.05 24.17 24.91
N PRO A 23 -1.18 24.34 24.19
CA PRO A 23 -1.71 23.29 23.34
C PRO A 23 -0.72 22.83 22.27
N HIS A 24 -0.69 21.53 21.99
CA HIS A 24 0.07 20.93 20.91
C HIS A 24 -0.90 20.28 19.93
N ILE A 25 -0.91 20.75 18.69
CA ILE A 25 -1.77 20.25 17.62
C ILE A 25 -0.88 19.46 16.64
N ILE A 26 -1.24 18.20 16.40
CA ILE A 26 -0.46 17.29 15.58
C ILE A 26 -1.32 16.90 14.39
N VAL A 27 -0.81 17.09 13.17
CA VAL A 27 -1.58 16.84 11.95
C VAL A 27 -0.90 15.76 11.10
N GLY A 28 -1.66 14.74 10.72
CA GLY A 28 -1.24 13.74 9.74
C GLY A 28 -1.04 14.38 8.37
N ALA A 29 0.23 14.63 7.98
CA ALA A 29 0.58 15.37 6.78
C ALA A 29 1.51 14.58 5.83
N ALA A 30 1.40 13.24 5.83
CA ALA A 30 1.93 12.39 4.78
C ALA A 30 1.07 12.50 3.51
N THR A 31 1.48 11.85 2.44
CA THR A 31 0.76 11.92 1.15
C THR A 31 -0.74 11.60 1.27
N CYS A 32 -1.15 10.63 2.10
CA CYS A 32 -2.58 10.31 2.32
C CYS A 32 -3.34 11.48 2.94
N GLY A 33 -2.82 12.06 4.05
CA GLY A 33 -3.42 13.21 4.70
C GLY A 33 -3.46 14.45 3.80
N ARG A 34 -2.38 14.72 3.05
CA ARG A 34 -2.32 15.84 2.09
C ARG A 34 -3.36 15.69 0.98
N ALA A 35 -3.52 14.48 0.44
CA ALA A 35 -4.53 14.17 -0.57
C ALA A 35 -5.96 14.33 -0.04
N ALA A 36 -6.18 14.05 1.27
CA ALA A 36 -7.44 14.24 1.95
C ALA A 36 -7.70 15.71 2.39
N GLY A 37 -6.73 16.63 2.25
CA GLY A 37 -6.88 18.05 2.53
C GLY A 37 -6.19 18.54 3.81
N ALA A 38 -5.23 17.79 4.38
CA ALA A 38 -4.54 18.17 5.63
C ALA A 38 -3.87 19.55 5.56
N MET A 39 -3.38 19.99 4.41
CA MET A 39 -2.76 21.31 4.28
C MET A 39 -3.78 22.44 4.47
N ALA A 40 -4.97 22.33 3.90
CA ALA A 40 -6.05 23.28 4.12
C ALA A 40 -6.56 23.27 5.59
N VAL A 41 -6.50 22.10 6.24
CA VAL A 41 -6.79 21.97 7.68
C VAL A 41 -5.74 22.72 8.51
N ILE A 42 -4.45 22.60 8.20
CA ILE A 42 -3.37 23.34 8.88
C ILE A 42 -3.56 24.85 8.71
N GLU A 43 -3.89 25.31 7.52
CA GLU A 43 -4.18 26.73 7.26
C GLU A 43 -5.36 27.23 8.12
N ALA A 44 -6.44 26.45 8.19
CA ALA A 44 -7.60 26.78 9.03
C ALA A 44 -7.24 26.81 10.53
N ILE A 45 -6.44 25.84 11.00
CA ILE A 45 -5.95 25.82 12.38
C ILE A 45 -5.16 27.10 12.69
N ASN A 46 -4.18 27.47 11.85
CA ASN A 46 -3.40 28.68 12.03
C ASN A 46 -4.27 29.95 12.07
N ALA A 47 -5.27 30.04 11.20
CA ALA A 47 -6.21 31.16 11.15
C ALA A 47 -7.02 31.28 12.44
N GLU A 48 -7.57 30.18 12.95
CA GLU A 48 -8.36 30.19 14.20
C GLU A 48 -7.49 30.43 15.44
N LEU A 49 -6.29 29.86 15.52
CA LEU A 49 -5.35 30.16 16.62
C LEU A 49 -4.99 31.65 16.66
N THR A 50 -4.75 32.26 15.50
CA THR A 50 -4.45 33.69 15.37
C THR A 50 -5.65 34.54 15.79
N LYS A 51 -6.84 34.21 15.33
CA LYS A 51 -8.11 34.91 15.66
C LYS A 51 -8.37 34.90 17.16
N HIS A 52 -8.16 33.77 17.82
CA HIS A 52 -8.37 33.60 19.25
C HIS A 52 -7.16 33.98 20.10
N ARG A 53 -6.04 34.40 19.50
CA ARG A 53 -4.76 34.73 20.17
C ARG A 53 -4.24 33.59 21.04
N ILE A 54 -4.38 32.34 20.54
CA ILE A 54 -3.91 31.14 21.23
C ILE A 54 -2.49 30.83 20.73
N ASP A 55 -1.52 30.80 21.67
CA ASP A 55 -0.18 30.24 21.38
C ASP A 55 -0.26 28.72 21.46
N ALA A 56 0.06 28.04 20.37
CA ALA A 56 0.05 26.59 20.27
C ALA A 56 1.21 26.10 19.40
N THR A 57 1.71 24.90 19.69
CA THR A 57 2.69 24.22 18.83
C THR A 57 1.95 23.40 17.77
N ILE A 58 2.35 23.49 16.49
CA ILE A 58 1.82 22.65 15.42
C ILE A 58 2.94 21.73 14.91
N THR A 59 2.67 20.43 14.84
CA THR A 59 3.62 19.42 14.33
C THR A 59 2.96 18.62 13.20
N GLN A 60 3.70 18.44 12.10
CA GLN A 60 3.31 17.55 11.02
C GLN A 60 3.94 16.18 11.23
N VAL A 61 3.13 15.12 11.16
CA VAL A 61 3.58 13.75 11.34
C VAL A 61 3.31 12.90 10.09
N GLY A 62 3.91 11.71 10.02
CA GLY A 62 3.64 10.70 9.00
C GLY A 62 2.24 10.10 9.11
N CYS A 63 1.89 9.20 8.19
CA CYS A 63 0.64 8.46 8.25
C CYS A 63 0.68 7.39 9.34
N ILE A 64 -0.32 7.38 10.23
CA ILE A 64 -0.44 6.35 11.28
C ILE A 64 -1.08 5.05 10.77
N GLY A 65 -1.64 5.05 9.55
CA GLY A 65 -2.18 3.86 8.89
C GLY A 65 -3.71 3.83 8.73
N ILE A 66 -4.47 4.70 9.40
CA ILE A 66 -5.95 4.73 9.30
C ILE A 66 -6.41 5.68 8.19
N CYS A 67 -6.01 5.37 6.95
CA CYS A 67 -6.17 6.26 5.80
C CYS A 67 -7.63 6.57 5.43
N TYR A 68 -8.58 5.71 5.79
CA TYR A 68 -10.00 5.86 5.46
C TYR A 68 -10.71 7.01 6.19
N ILE A 69 -10.07 7.60 7.21
CA ILE A 69 -10.62 8.70 8.01
C ILE A 69 -9.68 9.91 8.09
N GLU A 70 -8.74 10.02 7.15
CA GLU A 70 -7.92 11.24 6.97
C GLU A 70 -8.79 12.43 6.50
N PRO A 71 -8.45 13.68 6.82
CA PRO A 71 -7.31 14.12 7.63
C PRO A 71 -7.45 13.83 9.11
N LEU A 72 -6.32 13.49 9.74
CA LEU A 72 -6.22 13.28 11.18
C LEU A 72 -5.63 14.53 11.86
N VAL A 73 -6.24 14.92 12.96
CA VAL A 73 -5.75 16.00 13.82
C VAL A 73 -5.79 15.53 15.26
N ASP A 74 -4.64 15.59 15.92
CA ASP A 74 -4.59 15.31 17.35
C ASP A 74 -4.36 16.59 18.13
N ILE A 75 -5.02 16.70 19.28
CA ILE A 75 -4.88 17.84 20.18
C ILE A 75 -4.44 17.34 21.55
N VAL A 76 -3.35 17.92 22.04
CA VAL A 76 -2.84 17.72 23.39
C VAL A 76 -2.99 19.03 24.14
N LYS A 77 -3.81 19.06 25.19
CA LYS A 77 -3.86 20.16 26.14
C LYS A 77 -2.96 19.88 27.34
N PRO A 78 -2.37 20.90 27.98
CA PRO A 78 -1.61 20.73 29.21
C PRO A 78 -2.38 19.92 30.26
N GLY A 79 -1.78 18.85 30.76
CA GLY A 79 -2.41 17.98 31.76
C GLY A 79 -3.55 17.08 31.27
N ARG A 80 -3.79 17.01 29.96
CA ARG A 80 -4.81 16.15 29.34
C ARG A 80 -4.16 15.13 28.40
N PRO A 81 -4.76 13.94 28.20
CA PRO A 81 -4.28 13.00 27.22
C PRO A 81 -4.43 13.54 25.80
N ARG A 82 -3.58 13.06 24.88
CA ARG A 82 -3.69 13.33 23.44
C ARG A 82 -4.98 12.74 22.89
N ILE A 83 -5.81 13.54 22.23
CA ILE A 83 -7.05 13.11 21.58
C ILE A 83 -6.85 13.15 20.07
N CYS A 84 -7.16 12.06 19.39
CA CYS A 84 -7.14 11.96 17.93
C CYS A 84 -8.57 12.18 17.38
N TYR A 85 -8.68 13.04 16.37
CA TYR A 85 -9.91 13.33 15.61
C TYR A 85 -9.72 12.95 14.15
N GLY A 86 -10.72 12.34 13.54
CA GLY A 86 -10.70 11.95 12.13
C GLY A 86 -11.67 12.74 11.26
N ASN A 87 -11.49 12.63 9.94
CA ASN A 87 -12.30 13.35 8.95
C ASN A 87 -12.37 14.87 9.22
N VAL A 88 -11.30 15.45 9.75
CA VAL A 88 -11.25 16.86 10.09
C VAL A 88 -11.18 17.70 8.82
N THR A 89 -12.15 18.57 8.63
CA THR A 89 -12.20 19.50 7.51
C THR A 89 -11.96 20.93 7.97
N PRO A 90 -11.57 21.86 7.07
CA PRO A 90 -11.47 23.28 7.44
C PRO A 90 -12.74 23.86 8.08
N LYS A 91 -13.93 23.29 7.77
CA LYS A 91 -15.21 23.72 8.36
C LYS A 91 -15.40 23.31 9.83
N ILE A 92 -14.79 22.19 10.22
CA ILE A 92 -14.86 21.64 11.59
C ILE A 92 -13.83 22.31 12.50
N VAL A 93 -12.71 22.78 11.96
CA VAL A 93 -11.60 23.36 12.72
C VAL A 93 -12.01 24.49 13.67
N PRO A 94 -12.79 25.53 13.25
CA PRO A 94 -13.19 26.59 14.15
C PRO A 94 -13.90 26.06 15.38
N GLN A 95 -14.87 25.17 15.19
CA GLN A 95 -15.64 24.56 16.26
C GLN A 95 -14.77 23.69 17.18
N LEU A 96 -13.84 22.92 16.62
CA LEU A 96 -12.95 22.06 17.41
C LEU A 96 -12.00 22.88 18.29
N ILE A 97 -11.46 23.99 17.77
CA ILE A 97 -10.59 24.90 18.52
C ILE A 97 -11.39 25.60 19.65
N GLU A 98 -12.57 26.15 19.34
CA GLU A 98 -13.41 26.80 20.32
C GLU A 98 -13.90 25.84 21.40
N ASP A 99 -14.46 24.69 21.00
CA ASP A 99 -15.03 23.73 21.94
C ASP A 99 -13.96 23.13 22.85
N TYR A 100 -12.87 22.58 22.28
CA TYR A 100 -11.92 21.85 23.10
C TYR A 100 -10.81 22.72 23.67
N ILE A 101 -10.17 23.59 22.89
CA ILE A 101 -9.03 24.36 23.40
C ILE A 101 -9.53 25.47 24.35
N THR A 102 -10.61 26.19 23.98
CA THR A 102 -11.14 27.32 24.77
C THR A 102 -12.09 26.86 25.88
N ASN A 103 -13.08 26.01 25.55
CA ASN A 103 -14.19 25.67 26.46
C ASN A 103 -14.01 24.30 27.17
N ASP A 104 -12.89 23.61 26.99
CA ASP A 104 -12.55 22.31 27.58
C ASP A 104 -13.55 21.16 27.28
N ASN A 105 -14.32 21.28 26.19
CA ASN A 105 -15.21 20.23 25.70
C ASN A 105 -14.49 19.38 24.65
N PRO A 106 -14.10 18.13 24.97
CA PRO A 106 -13.26 17.29 24.08
C PRO A 106 -14.00 16.71 22.86
N ARG A 107 -15.28 17.05 22.65
CA ARG A 107 -16.09 16.56 21.51
C ARG A 107 -16.00 15.03 21.34
N PRO A 108 -16.53 14.26 22.29
CA PRO A 108 -16.52 12.79 22.19
C PRO A 108 -17.18 12.25 20.91
N ASP A 109 -18.12 13.02 20.35
CA ASP A 109 -18.82 12.72 19.10
C ASP A 109 -17.92 12.77 17.85
N LEU A 110 -16.82 13.51 17.90
CA LEU A 110 -15.82 13.64 16.82
C LEU A 110 -14.52 12.87 17.12
N ALA A 111 -14.28 12.52 18.37
CA ALA A 111 -13.05 11.92 18.82
C ALA A 111 -12.96 10.43 18.44
N LEU A 112 -11.85 10.01 17.86
CA LEU A 112 -11.56 8.62 17.56
C LEU A 112 -11.03 7.86 18.77
N GLY A 113 -10.20 8.51 19.58
CA GLY A 113 -9.59 7.87 20.74
C GLY A 113 -8.56 8.73 21.44
N THR A 114 -8.23 8.34 22.67
CA THR A 114 -7.16 8.94 23.48
C THR A 114 -5.88 8.13 23.38
N MET A 115 -4.73 8.81 23.26
CA MET A 115 -3.39 8.22 23.33
C MET A 115 -2.72 8.54 24.67
N GLY A 116 -1.84 7.63 25.13
CA GLY A 116 -1.13 7.73 26.41
C GLY A 116 -1.95 7.15 27.57
N ASP A 117 -1.51 7.41 28.80
CA ASP A 117 -2.04 6.77 30.02
C ASP A 117 -3.37 7.36 30.50
N GLY A 118 -3.67 8.60 30.12
CA GLY A 118 -4.91 9.28 30.48
C GLY A 118 -6.15 8.71 29.77
N SER A 119 -7.33 8.91 30.38
CA SER A 119 -8.64 8.60 29.78
C SER A 119 -9.59 9.79 29.88
N ILE A 120 -10.51 9.89 28.95
CA ILE A 120 -11.59 10.86 28.94
C ILE A 120 -12.89 10.08 28.80
N GLU A 121 -13.87 10.39 29.63
CA GLU A 121 -15.18 9.74 29.60
C GLU A 121 -15.82 9.90 28.21
N GLY A 122 -16.35 8.80 27.68
CA GLY A 122 -16.97 8.76 26.35
C GLY A 122 -16.00 8.65 25.17
N ILE A 123 -14.66 8.66 25.39
CA ILE A 123 -13.67 8.52 24.34
C ILE A 123 -12.86 7.24 24.57
N PRO A 124 -12.83 6.29 23.61
CA PRO A 124 -12.09 5.04 23.75
C PRO A 124 -10.57 5.27 23.73
N LYS A 125 -9.80 4.26 24.09
CA LYS A 125 -8.36 4.25 23.85
C LYS A 125 -8.09 4.09 22.34
N PHE A 126 -7.23 4.93 21.79
CA PHE A 126 -6.91 4.93 20.35
C PHE A 126 -6.33 3.59 19.88
N TRP A 127 -5.43 3.00 20.67
CA TRP A 127 -4.81 1.72 20.34
C TRP A 127 -5.74 0.51 20.50
N ASP A 128 -6.91 0.68 21.15
CA ASP A 128 -7.95 -0.34 21.23
C ASP A 128 -8.92 -0.32 20.06
N LEU A 129 -8.79 0.64 19.13
CA LEU A 129 -9.58 0.65 17.91
C LEU A 129 -9.39 -0.66 17.14
N PRO A 130 -10.48 -1.23 16.58
CA PRO A 130 -10.43 -2.55 15.93
C PRO A 130 -9.37 -2.68 14.85
N MET A 131 -9.06 -1.61 14.13
CA MET A 131 -8.01 -1.61 13.11
C MET A 131 -6.60 -1.64 13.71
N LEU A 132 -6.40 -1.08 14.91
CA LEU A 132 -5.08 -0.90 15.52
C LEU A 132 -4.71 -1.98 16.54
N LYS A 133 -5.68 -2.44 17.31
CA LYS A 133 -5.48 -3.38 18.41
C LYS A 133 -4.76 -4.69 18.03
N PRO A 134 -5.04 -5.33 16.87
CA PRO A 134 -4.36 -6.54 16.46
C PRO A 134 -2.96 -6.33 15.89
N GLN A 135 -2.54 -5.09 15.68
CA GLN A 135 -1.25 -4.76 15.05
C GLN A 135 -0.09 -4.87 16.04
N VAL A 136 1.06 -5.28 15.52
CA VAL A 136 2.37 -5.17 16.18
C VAL A 136 3.23 -4.26 15.33
N ARG A 137 3.47 -3.06 15.81
CA ARG A 137 4.14 -2.00 15.05
C ARG A 137 5.64 -1.96 15.37
N ILE A 138 6.45 -2.57 14.54
CA ILE A 138 7.92 -2.58 14.62
C ILE A 138 8.49 -1.56 13.62
N ALA A 139 8.27 -1.78 12.33
CA ALA A 139 8.70 -0.85 11.29
C ALA A 139 7.91 0.47 11.34
N LEU A 140 6.60 0.39 11.61
CA LEU A 140 5.72 1.57 11.66
C LEU A 140 5.65 2.24 13.04
N ARG A 141 6.50 1.87 14.02
CA ARG A 141 6.41 2.33 15.41
C ARG A 141 6.37 3.85 15.60
N ASN A 142 7.02 4.58 14.73
CA ASN A 142 7.12 6.04 14.79
C ASN A 142 6.19 6.77 13.81
N CYS A 143 5.63 6.06 12.82
CA CYS A 143 4.72 6.65 11.84
C CYS A 143 3.46 7.18 12.50
N GLY A 144 3.15 8.47 12.30
CA GLY A 144 2.05 9.18 12.95
C GLY A 144 2.36 9.69 14.36
N ILE A 145 3.58 9.47 14.86
CA ILE A 145 3.98 9.84 16.22
C ILE A 145 5.04 10.95 16.21
N ILE A 146 6.11 10.78 15.43
CA ILE A 146 7.23 11.73 15.39
C ILE A 146 7.07 12.74 14.24
N ASP A 147 7.70 13.90 14.38
CA ASP A 147 8.00 14.77 13.27
C ASP A 147 9.16 14.17 12.46
N PRO A 148 8.92 13.69 11.22
CA PRO A 148 9.95 13.02 10.42
C PRO A 148 11.07 13.96 9.95
N GLU A 149 10.89 15.27 10.12
CA GLU A 149 11.85 16.29 9.77
C GLU A 149 12.76 16.70 10.96
N LYS A 150 12.64 15.96 12.10
CA LYS A 150 13.45 16.19 13.31
C LYS A 150 14.15 14.93 13.78
N ILE A 151 15.45 14.84 13.58
CA ILE A 151 16.29 13.71 14.02
C ILE A 151 16.18 13.47 15.53
N ASN A 152 16.05 14.53 16.34
CA ASN A 152 15.92 14.43 17.79
C ASN A 152 14.68 13.64 18.22
N HIS A 153 13.57 13.73 17.48
CA HIS A 153 12.39 12.92 17.78
C HIS A 153 12.67 11.42 17.58
N TYR A 154 13.44 11.06 16.55
CA TYR A 154 13.86 9.67 16.33
C TYR A 154 14.83 9.19 17.42
N ILE A 155 15.85 10.01 17.76
CA ILE A 155 16.83 9.68 18.80
C ILE A 155 16.16 9.54 20.17
N ALA A 156 15.24 10.44 20.54
CA ALA A 156 14.51 10.38 21.81
C ALA A 156 13.76 9.04 22.01
N ARG A 157 13.30 8.45 20.91
CA ARG A 157 12.60 7.16 20.88
C ARG A 157 13.53 5.96 20.66
N GLY A 158 14.82 6.13 20.93
CA GLY A 158 15.84 5.09 20.86
C GLY A 158 16.51 4.93 19.49
N GLY A 159 16.25 5.81 18.54
CA GLY A 159 16.91 5.78 17.24
C GLY A 159 18.42 5.92 17.35
N TYR A 160 19.12 5.35 16.39
CA TYR A 160 20.60 5.21 16.29
C TYR A 160 21.26 4.39 17.40
N SER A 161 20.54 3.96 18.43
CA SER A 161 21.11 3.07 19.46
C SER A 161 21.49 1.70 18.89
N GLY A 162 20.76 1.21 17.90
CA GLY A 162 21.08 0.00 17.16
C GLY A 162 22.42 0.11 16.43
N PHE A 163 22.65 1.23 15.75
CA PHE A 163 23.93 1.49 15.08
C PHE A 163 25.08 1.64 16.09
N VAL A 164 24.89 2.41 17.17
CA VAL A 164 25.91 2.60 18.22
C VAL A 164 26.27 1.26 18.89
N LYS A 165 25.33 0.33 19.00
CA LYS A 165 25.60 -1.04 19.43
C LYS A 165 26.38 -1.80 18.35
N ALA A 166 25.99 -1.69 17.08
CA ALA A 166 26.61 -2.40 15.97
C ALA A 166 28.09 -2.05 15.78
N ILE A 167 28.49 -0.77 15.88
CA ILE A 167 29.91 -0.37 15.73
C ILE A 167 30.82 -0.85 16.86
N LYS A 168 30.25 -1.32 17.98
CA LYS A 168 30.99 -1.95 19.08
C LYS A 168 31.10 -3.47 18.91
N MET A 169 30.40 -4.04 17.93
CA MET A 169 30.45 -5.45 17.55
C MET A 169 31.39 -5.63 16.35
N THR A 170 31.80 -6.87 16.09
CA THR A 170 32.44 -7.18 14.79
C THR A 170 31.40 -7.18 13.68
N PRO A 171 31.76 -6.84 12.43
CA PRO A 171 30.86 -6.96 11.28
C PRO A 171 30.16 -8.31 11.18
N GLN A 172 30.91 -9.41 11.42
CA GLN A 172 30.34 -10.77 11.44
C GLN A 172 29.29 -10.95 12.53
N ALA A 173 29.51 -10.44 13.73
CA ALA A 173 28.54 -10.54 14.82
C ALA A 173 27.23 -9.79 14.52
N VAL A 174 27.30 -8.67 13.80
CA VAL A 174 26.11 -7.95 13.31
C VAL A 174 25.34 -8.82 12.32
N ILE A 175 26.04 -9.44 11.36
CA ILE A 175 25.43 -10.36 10.39
C ILE A 175 24.77 -11.54 11.10
N ASP A 176 25.42 -12.10 12.10
CA ASP A 176 24.91 -13.26 12.85
C ASP A 176 23.65 -12.89 13.66
N GLU A 177 23.58 -11.67 14.20
CA GLU A 177 22.38 -11.15 14.86
C GLU A 177 21.19 -11.01 13.88
N ILE A 178 21.44 -10.52 12.66
CA ILE A 178 20.41 -10.48 11.60
C ILE A 178 20.00 -11.88 11.15
N LYS A 179 20.93 -12.85 11.07
CA LYS A 179 20.58 -14.27 10.80
C LYS A 179 19.71 -14.85 11.90
N LYS A 180 20.08 -14.61 13.16
CA LYS A 180 19.37 -15.07 14.36
C LYS A 180 17.94 -14.56 14.40
N SER A 181 17.71 -13.31 13.96
CA SER A 181 16.38 -12.72 13.88
C SER A 181 15.44 -13.43 12.89
N GLY A 182 15.99 -14.19 11.94
CA GLY A 182 15.22 -14.81 10.87
C GLY A 182 14.58 -13.80 9.89
N LEU A 183 15.04 -12.54 9.88
CA LEU A 183 14.53 -11.53 8.97
C LEU A 183 14.69 -11.96 7.52
N ARG A 184 13.59 -12.01 6.80
CA ARG A 184 13.54 -12.23 5.35
C ARG A 184 13.22 -10.92 4.63
N GLY A 185 13.71 -10.76 3.40
CA GLY A 185 13.49 -9.57 2.60
C GLY A 185 12.01 -9.22 2.44
N ARG A 186 11.63 -7.99 2.74
CA ARG A 186 10.24 -7.49 2.73
C ARG A 186 9.78 -6.94 1.37
N GLY A 187 10.65 -6.97 0.38
CA GLY A 187 10.34 -6.54 -1.01
C GLY A 187 9.61 -7.58 -1.87
N GLY A 188 9.26 -8.75 -1.33
CA GLY A 188 8.43 -9.75 -2.01
C GLY A 188 9.00 -11.15 -2.14
N ALA A 189 10.28 -11.28 -2.47
CA ALA A 189 10.92 -12.60 -2.68
C ALA A 189 11.21 -13.36 -1.38
N GLY A 190 11.27 -12.69 -0.24
CA GLY A 190 11.47 -13.33 1.05
C GLY A 190 12.80 -14.04 1.25
N PHE A 191 13.87 -13.63 0.55
CA PHE A 191 15.20 -14.22 0.74
C PHE A 191 15.76 -13.85 2.13
N PRO A 192 16.45 -14.77 2.86
CA PRO A 192 17.00 -14.49 4.18
C PRO A 192 18.01 -13.33 4.15
N THR A 193 17.72 -12.25 4.90
CA THR A 193 18.48 -10.99 4.84
C THR A 193 19.91 -11.18 5.33
N GLY A 194 20.11 -11.85 6.48
CA GLY A 194 21.44 -12.11 7.02
C GLY A 194 22.31 -12.96 6.09
N GLN A 195 21.72 -13.92 5.37
CA GLN A 195 22.46 -14.71 4.37
C GLN A 195 22.88 -13.87 3.17
N LYS A 196 22.01 -12.94 2.72
CA LYS A 196 22.32 -11.99 1.64
C LYS A 196 23.46 -11.05 2.03
N TRP A 197 23.46 -10.58 3.28
CA TRP A 197 24.54 -9.75 3.83
C TRP A 197 25.86 -10.54 3.89
N GLN A 198 25.80 -11.78 4.36
CA GLN A 198 26.99 -12.66 4.40
C GLN A 198 27.62 -12.84 3.01
N PHE A 199 26.83 -13.14 1.98
CA PHE A 199 27.35 -13.29 0.63
C PHE A 199 28.08 -12.04 0.11
N CYS A 200 27.56 -10.85 0.44
CA CYS A 200 28.18 -9.60 0.05
C CYS A 200 29.41 -9.28 0.92
N HIS A 201 29.36 -9.61 2.23
CA HIS A 201 30.49 -9.47 3.13
C HIS A 201 31.69 -10.30 2.69
N ASP A 202 31.45 -11.59 2.35
CA ASP A 202 32.50 -12.56 1.97
C ASP A 202 33.01 -12.33 0.53
N ALA A 203 32.25 -11.61 -0.31
CA ALA A 203 32.66 -11.37 -1.68
C ALA A 203 33.93 -10.51 -1.73
N PRO A 204 34.96 -10.92 -2.51
CA PRO A 204 36.18 -10.14 -2.68
C PRO A 204 35.90 -8.87 -3.50
N GLY A 205 36.56 -7.78 -3.14
CA GLY A 205 36.44 -6.50 -3.86
C GLY A 205 37.11 -5.37 -3.12
N ASP A 206 37.54 -4.36 -3.86
CA ASP A 206 38.15 -3.13 -3.37
C ASP A 206 37.10 -2.10 -2.91
N ALA A 207 35.86 -2.27 -3.35
CA ALA A 207 34.69 -1.47 -2.95
C ALA A 207 33.46 -2.33 -2.90
N LYS A 208 32.53 -2.00 -2.00
CA LYS A 208 31.22 -2.63 -1.86
C LYS A 208 30.14 -1.57 -1.76
N TYR A 209 28.97 -1.88 -2.24
CA TYR A 209 27.82 -0.96 -2.25
C TYR A 209 26.62 -1.55 -1.54
N ILE A 210 25.82 -0.66 -0.94
CA ILE A 210 24.48 -1.03 -0.51
C ILE A 210 23.43 -0.15 -1.20
N ILE A 211 22.26 -0.74 -1.44
CA ILE A 211 21.16 -0.04 -2.07
C ILE A 211 19.88 -0.24 -1.28
N CYS A 212 19.20 0.85 -1.00
CA CYS A 212 17.81 0.85 -0.56
C CYS A 212 16.90 0.87 -1.79
N ASN A 213 16.18 -0.22 -2.01
CA ASN A 213 15.18 -0.31 -3.06
C ASN A 213 13.87 0.31 -2.55
N ALA A 214 13.61 1.53 -2.98
CA ALA A 214 12.39 2.28 -2.73
C ALA A 214 11.55 2.46 -4.02
N ASP A 215 11.73 1.56 -5.00
CA ASP A 215 10.94 1.49 -6.23
C ASP A 215 9.66 0.68 -5.97
N GLU A 216 8.70 1.27 -5.26
CA GLU A 216 7.40 0.68 -4.94
C GLU A 216 6.39 1.04 -6.03
N GLY A 217 6.28 0.19 -7.05
CA GLY A 217 5.49 0.45 -8.25
C GLY A 217 4.12 -0.24 -8.28
N ASP A 218 3.78 -1.06 -7.30
CA ASP A 218 2.52 -1.80 -7.23
C ASP A 218 1.31 -0.85 -7.12
N PRO A 219 0.28 -0.95 -7.98
CA PRO A 219 -0.96 -0.22 -7.80
C PRO A 219 -1.60 -0.49 -6.44
N GLY A 220 -1.85 0.56 -5.67
CA GLY A 220 -2.43 0.47 -4.32
C GLY A 220 -1.44 0.16 -3.19
N ALA A 221 -0.16 -0.08 -3.47
CA ALA A 221 0.88 -0.25 -2.47
C ALA A 221 1.53 1.09 -2.09
N PHE A 222 1.71 1.32 -0.77
CA PHE A 222 2.32 2.55 -0.24
C PHE A 222 3.04 2.34 1.10
N MET A 223 3.46 1.10 1.40
CA MET A 223 4.14 0.74 2.64
C MET A 223 5.49 1.44 2.76
N ASN A 224 6.31 1.34 1.72
CA ASN A 224 7.65 1.94 1.68
C ASN A 224 7.58 3.46 1.65
N ARG A 225 6.67 4.03 0.86
CA ARG A 225 6.41 5.46 0.86
C ARG A 225 6.08 5.97 2.25
N SER A 226 5.17 5.30 2.96
CA SER A 226 4.74 5.71 4.30
C SER A 226 5.88 5.67 5.31
N LEU A 227 6.78 4.69 5.23
CA LEU A 227 7.98 4.62 6.06
C LEU A 227 8.93 5.78 5.76
N LEU A 228 9.23 6.05 4.49
CA LEU A 228 10.12 7.14 4.09
C LEU A 228 9.53 8.53 4.42
N GLU A 229 8.21 8.66 4.37
CA GLU A 229 7.52 9.89 4.75
C GLU A 229 7.34 10.04 6.27
N GLY A 230 7.24 8.94 7.03
CA GLY A 230 6.90 8.96 8.45
C GLY A 230 8.06 8.75 9.40
N ASP A 231 9.07 7.98 8.99
CA ASP A 231 10.25 7.64 9.79
C ASP A 231 11.46 7.32 8.88
N PRO A 232 11.97 8.31 8.12
CA PRO A 232 13.11 8.08 7.22
C PRO A 232 14.37 7.63 7.96
N HIS A 233 14.57 8.08 9.20
CA HIS A 233 15.75 7.76 9.99
C HIS A 233 15.86 6.27 10.35
N SER A 234 14.73 5.55 10.53
CA SER A 234 14.77 4.10 10.78
C SER A 234 15.33 3.31 9.59
N VAL A 235 14.99 3.76 8.38
CA VAL A 235 15.51 3.17 7.14
C VAL A 235 17.00 3.48 6.97
N LEU A 236 17.39 4.73 7.22
CA LEU A 236 18.78 5.20 7.12
C LEU A 236 19.68 4.57 8.17
N GLU A 237 19.21 4.38 9.41
CA GLU A 237 19.94 3.64 10.44
C GLU A 237 20.15 2.18 10.02
N GLY A 238 19.13 1.53 9.44
CA GLY A 238 19.26 0.18 8.93
C GLY A 238 20.28 0.06 7.79
N MET A 239 20.33 1.04 6.89
CA MET A 239 21.37 1.12 5.85
C MET A 239 22.76 1.29 6.47
N LEU A 240 22.90 2.16 7.46
CA LEU A 240 24.16 2.41 8.15
C LEU A 240 24.70 1.14 8.84
N ILE A 241 23.83 0.39 9.54
CA ILE A 241 24.15 -0.91 10.15
C ILE A 241 24.58 -1.93 9.08
N GLY A 242 23.83 -2.01 7.99
CA GLY A 242 24.14 -2.93 6.89
C GLY A 242 25.45 -2.58 6.17
N ALA A 243 25.75 -1.29 5.99
CA ALA A 243 27.00 -0.83 5.40
C ALA A 243 28.19 -1.24 6.26
N TYR A 244 28.10 -1.00 7.58
CA TYR A 244 29.14 -1.44 8.52
C TYR A 244 29.34 -2.96 8.49
N ALA A 245 28.26 -3.72 8.54
CA ALA A 245 28.31 -5.18 8.56
C ALA A 245 28.90 -5.79 7.28
N ILE A 246 28.65 -5.17 6.11
CA ILE A 246 29.11 -5.66 4.81
C ILE A 246 30.50 -5.12 4.46
N GLY A 247 30.89 -3.96 5.04
CA GLY A 247 32.09 -3.23 4.69
C GLY A 247 31.91 -2.34 3.46
N ALA A 248 30.71 -1.76 3.31
CA ALA A 248 30.41 -0.81 2.24
C ALA A 248 30.65 0.62 2.71
N THR A 249 31.22 1.47 1.83
CA THR A 249 31.47 2.89 2.08
C THR A 249 30.49 3.81 1.37
N ASP A 250 29.76 3.29 0.40
CA ASP A 250 28.81 4.04 -0.41
C ASP A 250 27.46 3.32 -0.51
N GLY A 251 26.39 4.11 -0.39
CA GLY A 251 25.03 3.66 -0.49
C GLY A 251 24.19 4.49 -1.46
N TYR A 252 23.16 3.86 -1.99
CA TYR A 252 22.17 4.51 -2.85
C TYR A 252 20.77 4.26 -2.33
N ILE A 253 19.92 5.29 -2.35
CA ILE A 253 18.48 5.15 -2.18
C ILE A 253 17.86 5.35 -3.57
N TYR A 254 17.34 4.28 -4.15
CA TYR A 254 16.63 4.36 -5.42
C TYR A 254 15.15 4.57 -5.13
N CYS A 255 14.70 5.83 -5.23
CA CYS A 255 13.35 6.25 -4.91
C CYS A 255 12.63 6.71 -6.17
N ARG A 256 11.36 6.39 -6.29
CA ARG A 256 10.52 6.85 -7.40
C ARG A 256 10.36 8.37 -7.39
N ALA A 257 10.44 9.01 -8.57
CA ALA A 257 10.17 10.44 -8.72
C ALA A 257 8.72 10.82 -8.35
N GLU A 258 7.79 9.86 -8.40
CA GLU A 258 6.40 10.00 -7.99
C GLU A 258 6.20 10.10 -6.46
N TYR A 259 7.30 9.98 -5.68
CA TYR A 259 7.27 10.14 -4.23
C TYR A 259 7.98 11.44 -3.78
N PRO A 260 7.53 12.63 -4.23
CA PRO A 260 8.23 13.88 -3.99
C PRO A 260 8.39 14.21 -2.49
N LEU A 261 7.38 13.91 -1.67
CA LEU A 261 7.44 14.14 -0.22
C LEU A 261 8.49 13.24 0.45
N ALA A 262 8.56 11.97 0.07
CA ALA A 262 9.57 11.04 0.57
C ALA A 262 11.00 11.52 0.21
N ILE A 263 11.20 11.99 -1.03
CA ILE A 263 12.48 12.54 -1.49
C ILE A 263 12.88 13.78 -0.68
N VAL A 264 11.93 14.69 -0.41
CA VAL A 264 12.19 15.89 0.44
C VAL A 264 12.61 15.46 1.84
N ARG A 265 11.86 14.58 2.48
CA ARG A 265 12.16 14.11 3.85
C ARG A 265 13.47 13.32 3.92
N LEU A 266 13.80 12.53 2.92
CA LEU A 266 15.10 11.87 2.82
C LEU A 266 16.26 12.87 2.71
N LYS A 267 16.12 13.92 1.90
CA LYS A 267 17.14 14.97 1.77
C LYS A 267 17.37 15.69 3.11
N ILE A 268 16.30 15.99 3.85
CA ILE A 268 16.38 16.58 5.19
C ILE A 268 17.08 15.61 6.16
N ALA A 269 16.67 14.35 6.18
CA ALA A 269 17.23 13.35 7.08
C ALA A 269 18.71 13.07 6.81
N LEU A 270 19.13 12.97 5.55
CA LEU A 270 20.55 12.82 5.19
C LEU A 270 21.40 13.99 5.67
N LYS A 271 20.93 15.23 5.47
CA LYS A 271 21.60 16.42 5.98
C LYS A 271 21.74 16.39 7.51
N GLN A 272 20.69 16.02 8.21
CA GLN A 272 20.72 15.87 9.67
C GLN A 272 21.71 14.77 10.11
N MET A 273 21.78 13.64 9.38
CA MET A 273 22.78 12.61 9.68
C MET A 273 24.21 13.13 9.54
N GLU A 274 24.51 13.93 8.51
CA GLU A 274 25.82 14.56 8.34
C GLU A 274 26.12 15.52 9.51
N GLU A 275 25.16 16.39 9.87
CA GLU A 275 25.30 17.35 10.97
C GLU A 275 25.52 16.68 12.33
N TYR A 276 24.94 15.50 12.55
CA TYR A 276 25.06 14.73 13.79
C TYR A 276 26.22 13.71 13.78
N GLY A 277 26.97 13.61 12.68
CA GLY A 277 28.09 12.69 12.55
C GLY A 277 27.72 11.23 12.36
N PHE A 278 26.50 10.93 11.88
CA PHE A 278 26.07 9.58 11.49
C PHE A 278 26.30 9.28 10.00
N LEU A 279 26.80 10.24 9.22
CA LEU A 279 27.10 10.07 7.81
C LEU A 279 28.36 10.86 7.45
N GLY A 280 29.17 10.36 6.52
CA GLY A 280 30.43 10.95 6.09
C GLY A 280 31.64 10.12 6.51
N ASP A 281 32.74 10.79 6.81
CA ASP A 281 33.99 10.15 7.20
C ASP A 281 34.11 10.02 8.72
N ASN A 282 34.75 8.94 9.17
CA ASN A 282 35.03 8.67 10.58
C ASN A 282 33.81 8.80 11.52
N ILE A 283 32.72 8.15 11.14
CA ILE A 283 31.41 8.22 11.83
C ILE A 283 31.58 7.87 13.32
N LEU A 284 31.17 8.77 14.21
CA LEU A 284 31.29 8.63 15.69
C LEU A 284 32.69 8.23 16.16
N ASP A 285 33.74 8.69 15.48
CA ASP A 285 35.14 8.37 15.78
C ASP A 285 35.51 6.88 15.71
N SER A 286 34.73 6.10 14.94
CA SER A 286 34.89 4.63 14.81
C SER A 286 35.85 4.20 13.70
N GLY A 287 36.32 5.14 12.87
CA GLY A 287 37.07 4.85 11.64
C GLY A 287 36.20 4.37 10.47
N PHE A 288 34.88 4.22 10.66
CA PHE A 288 33.94 3.82 9.63
C PHE A 288 33.51 5.03 8.80
N ASN A 289 33.51 4.87 7.47
CA ASN A 289 33.07 5.89 6.51
C ASN A 289 31.86 5.38 5.76
N PHE A 290 30.83 6.23 5.59
CA PHE A 290 29.68 5.89 4.79
C PHE A 290 29.00 7.11 4.20
N HIS A 291 28.71 7.06 2.90
CA HIS A 291 28.08 8.12 2.14
C HIS A 291 26.82 7.60 1.44
N ILE A 292 25.73 8.35 1.44
CA ILE A 292 24.47 7.98 0.78
C ILE A 292 24.10 9.01 -0.28
N LYS A 293 23.68 8.51 -1.46
CA LYS A 293 23.14 9.31 -2.56
C LYS A 293 21.72 8.88 -2.89
N ILE A 294 20.84 9.84 -3.15
CA ILE A 294 19.49 9.57 -3.67
C ILE A 294 19.56 9.51 -5.18
N LYS A 295 19.02 8.44 -5.75
CA LYS A 295 18.78 8.30 -7.19
C LYS A 295 17.27 8.26 -7.43
N GLU A 296 16.77 9.26 -8.14
CA GLU A 296 15.36 9.35 -8.51
C GLU A 296 15.09 8.47 -9.74
N GLY A 297 14.20 7.51 -9.59
CA GLY A 297 13.76 6.60 -10.65
C GLY A 297 12.63 7.21 -11.48
N ALA A 298 12.57 6.91 -12.77
CA ALA A 298 11.56 7.42 -13.70
C ALA A 298 10.22 6.64 -13.69
N GLY A 299 9.93 5.88 -12.63
CA GLY A 299 8.64 5.22 -12.42
C GLY A 299 8.44 3.87 -13.11
N ALA A 300 9.44 3.28 -13.74
CA ALA A 300 9.32 1.97 -14.36
C ALA A 300 9.29 0.84 -13.31
N PHE A 301 8.19 0.10 -13.21
CA PHE A 301 8.01 -1.00 -12.27
C PHE A 301 9.12 -2.08 -12.35
N VAL A 302 9.63 -2.35 -13.55
CA VAL A 302 10.73 -3.30 -13.76
C VAL A 302 12.01 -2.90 -13.02
N CYS A 303 12.20 -1.61 -12.68
CA CYS A 303 13.35 -1.14 -11.91
C CYS A 303 13.32 -1.56 -10.44
N GLY A 304 12.22 -2.14 -9.95
CA GLY A 304 12.18 -2.86 -8.67
C GLY A 304 12.99 -4.16 -8.68
N GLU A 305 13.28 -4.74 -9.85
CA GLU A 305 14.17 -5.90 -10.00
C GLU A 305 15.64 -5.47 -9.82
N GLU A 306 16.40 -6.23 -9.02
CA GLU A 306 17.73 -5.84 -8.54
C GLU A 306 18.70 -5.42 -9.65
N THR A 307 18.76 -6.20 -10.74
CA THR A 307 19.73 -5.95 -11.84
C THR A 307 19.26 -4.84 -12.79
N ALA A 308 17.96 -4.63 -12.92
CA ALA A 308 17.38 -3.50 -13.65
C ALA A 308 17.59 -2.19 -12.88
N LEU A 309 17.41 -2.21 -11.56
CA LEU A 309 17.68 -1.09 -10.66
C LEU A 309 19.16 -0.67 -10.73
N ILE A 310 20.10 -1.62 -10.66
CA ILE A 310 21.52 -1.36 -10.82
C ILE A 310 21.80 -0.71 -12.19
N ALA A 311 21.26 -1.25 -13.27
CA ALA A 311 21.44 -0.68 -14.61
C ALA A 311 20.93 0.77 -14.69
N SER A 312 19.81 1.07 -14.02
CA SER A 312 19.27 2.43 -13.94
C SER A 312 20.16 3.38 -13.14
N ILE A 313 20.75 2.95 -12.01
CA ILE A 313 21.71 3.75 -11.26
C ILE A 313 22.95 4.05 -12.12
N GLU A 314 23.42 3.06 -12.89
CA GLU A 314 24.54 3.19 -13.83
C GLU A 314 24.23 4.11 -15.03
N GLY A 315 23.02 4.66 -15.15
CA GLY A 315 22.60 5.49 -16.28
C GLY A 315 22.27 4.69 -17.55
N LYS A 316 22.11 3.38 -17.43
CA LYS A 316 21.71 2.49 -18.50
C LYS A 316 20.19 2.24 -18.49
N ARG A 317 19.66 1.67 -19.58
CA ARG A 317 18.26 1.23 -19.63
C ARG A 317 18.00 0.18 -18.53
N GLY A 318 16.95 0.40 -17.71
CA GLY A 318 16.54 -0.50 -16.63
C GLY A 318 16.02 -1.84 -17.15
N MET A 319 16.93 -2.72 -17.54
CA MET A 319 16.62 -4.06 -18.03
C MET A 319 17.32 -5.12 -17.17
N PRO A 320 16.61 -6.17 -16.75
CA PRO A 320 17.19 -7.28 -16.00
C PRO A 320 18.33 -7.98 -16.72
N LYS A 321 19.29 -8.48 -15.95
CA LYS A 321 20.39 -9.32 -16.43
C LYS A 321 20.21 -10.77 -15.96
N PRO A 322 20.71 -11.77 -16.71
CA PRO A 322 20.80 -13.15 -16.23
C PRO A 322 21.63 -13.26 -14.95
N ARG A 323 21.27 -14.17 -14.08
CA ARG A 323 22.04 -14.55 -12.89
C ARG A 323 22.41 -16.02 -12.96
N PRO A 324 23.59 -16.51 -12.54
CA PRO A 324 24.73 -15.78 -11.99
C PRO A 324 25.48 -14.91 -13.03
N PRO A 325 26.34 -13.92 -12.61
CA PRO A 325 26.63 -13.58 -11.21
C PRO A 325 25.47 -12.86 -10.51
N PHE A 326 25.33 -13.09 -9.20
CA PHE A 326 24.39 -12.35 -8.38
C PHE A 326 24.95 -10.98 -7.98
N PRO A 327 24.10 -9.97 -7.68
CA PRO A 327 24.56 -8.64 -7.27
C PRO A 327 25.54 -8.66 -6.08
N ALA A 328 25.37 -9.60 -5.14
CA ALA A 328 26.30 -9.77 -4.02
C ALA A 328 27.73 -10.10 -4.44
N GLN A 329 27.92 -10.62 -5.66
CA GLN A 329 29.23 -10.95 -6.24
C GLN A 329 29.68 -9.88 -7.25
N SER A 330 28.75 -9.42 -8.12
CA SER A 330 29.02 -8.46 -9.19
C SER A 330 27.76 -7.65 -9.50
N GLY A 331 27.57 -6.57 -8.78
CA GLY A 331 26.44 -5.66 -8.87
C GLY A 331 26.81 -4.31 -9.51
N LEU A 332 26.63 -3.22 -8.76
CA LEU A 332 26.85 -1.85 -9.20
C LEU A 332 28.31 -1.65 -9.64
N TRP A 333 28.52 -1.20 -10.89
CA TRP A 333 29.84 -1.08 -11.54
C TRP A 333 30.72 -2.34 -11.44
N GLY A 334 30.07 -3.51 -11.40
CA GLY A 334 30.76 -4.79 -11.29
C GLY A 334 31.29 -5.13 -9.91
N LYS A 335 30.94 -4.35 -8.87
CA LYS A 335 31.36 -4.56 -7.48
C LYS A 335 30.31 -5.27 -6.66
N PRO A 336 30.70 -5.98 -5.57
CA PRO A 336 29.75 -6.58 -4.66
C PRO A 336 28.71 -5.57 -4.16
N THR A 337 27.43 -5.90 -4.29
CA THR A 337 26.33 -4.97 -3.97
C THR A 337 25.21 -5.69 -3.23
N ASN A 338 24.83 -5.19 -2.06
CA ASN A 338 23.65 -5.65 -1.34
C ASN A 338 22.47 -4.71 -1.57
N ILE A 339 21.33 -5.28 -1.96
CA ILE A 339 20.09 -4.53 -2.21
C ILE A 339 19.03 -5.04 -1.25
N ASN A 340 18.45 -4.17 -0.45
CA ASN A 340 17.30 -4.48 0.39
C ASN A 340 16.19 -3.45 0.22
N ASN A 341 14.96 -3.90 0.42
CA ASN A 341 13.76 -3.07 0.43
C ASN A 341 13.74 -2.13 1.66
N VAL A 342 12.99 -1.04 1.58
CA VAL A 342 12.81 -0.02 2.64
C VAL A 342 12.40 -0.64 3.97
N GLU A 343 11.35 -1.49 3.98
CA GLU A 343 10.86 -2.14 5.21
C GLU A 343 11.91 -3.09 5.80
N THR A 344 12.71 -3.75 4.96
CA THR A 344 13.81 -4.61 5.42
C THR A 344 14.87 -3.81 6.18
N TRP A 345 15.24 -2.64 5.69
CA TRP A 345 16.20 -1.76 6.36
C TRP A 345 15.66 -1.25 7.69
N ALA A 346 14.39 -0.79 7.73
CA ALA A 346 13.76 -0.32 8.98
C ALA A 346 13.71 -1.43 10.04
N ASN A 347 13.47 -2.69 9.65
CA ASN A 347 13.50 -3.82 10.58
C ASN A 347 14.91 -4.11 11.10
N ALA A 348 15.95 -3.98 10.26
CA ALA A 348 17.34 -4.19 10.69
C ALA A 348 17.74 -3.23 11.82
N ALA A 349 17.36 -1.96 11.77
CA ALA A 349 17.58 -1.00 12.85
C ALA A 349 16.93 -1.46 14.17
N ASN A 350 15.66 -1.88 14.11
CA ASN A 350 14.93 -2.35 15.29
C ASN A 350 15.51 -3.65 15.87
N ILE A 351 15.99 -4.57 15.03
CA ILE A 351 16.63 -5.81 15.46
C ILE A 351 17.91 -5.50 16.24
N LEU A 352 18.76 -4.60 15.75
CA LEU A 352 19.99 -4.25 16.46
C LEU A 352 19.72 -3.44 17.74
N GLN A 353 18.66 -2.63 17.77
CA GLN A 353 18.25 -1.91 18.97
C GLN A 353 17.84 -2.87 20.11
N HIS A 354 17.09 -3.91 19.79
CA HIS A 354 16.65 -4.94 20.75
C HIS A 354 17.61 -6.13 20.72
N ASP A 355 17.27 -7.19 20.01
CA ASP A 355 18.10 -8.33 19.62
C ASP A 355 17.36 -9.21 18.59
N GLY A 356 18.06 -10.24 18.06
CA GLY A 356 17.49 -11.15 17.07
C GLY A 356 16.39 -12.05 17.66
N ASP A 357 16.52 -12.50 18.90
CA ASP A 357 15.53 -13.35 19.57
C ASP A 357 14.21 -12.60 19.77
N TRP A 358 14.28 -11.32 20.17
CA TRP A 358 13.11 -10.48 20.29
C TRP A 358 12.32 -10.42 18.98
N TYR A 359 12.99 -10.17 17.85
CA TYR A 359 12.33 -10.13 16.55
C TYR A 359 11.80 -11.50 16.12
N ALA A 360 12.58 -12.56 16.38
CA ALA A 360 12.20 -13.94 16.08
C ALA A 360 11.03 -14.46 16.93
N SER A 361 10.70 -13.79 18.03
CA SER A 361 9.52 -14.12 18.86
C SER A 361 8.19 -13.82 18.17
N TYR A 362 8.19 -12.97 17.13
CA TYR A 362 7.02 -12.69 16.31
C TYR A 362 7.03 -13.56 15.05
N GLY A 363 5.83 -13.84 14.52
CA GLY A 363 5.65 -14.56 13.26
C GLY A 363 5.58 -16.08 13.43
N THR A 364 5.80 -16.80 12.31
CA THR A 364 5.78 -18.26 12.25
C THR A 364 7.20 -18.85 12.38
N GLU A 365 7.31 -20.17 12.42
CA GLU A 365 8.61 -20.85 12.50
C GLU A 365 9.55 -20.44 11.34
N LYS A 366 9.02 -20.35 10.11
CA LYS A 366 9.80 -20.08 8.89
C LYS A 366 9.72 -18.62 8.43
N SER A 367 8.71 -17.89 8.84
CA SER A 367 8.48 -16.48 8.48
C SER A 367 8.42 -15.63 9.74
N LYS A 368 9.59 -15.16 10.19
CA LYS A 368 9.75 -14.40 11.43
C LYS A 368 9.39 -12.91 11.27
N GLY A 369 9.03 -12.30 12.40
CA GLY A 369 8.78 -10.87 12.53
C GLY A 369 7.39 -10.46 12.04
N THR A 370 7.28 -9.19 11.69
CA THR A 370 6.08 -8.54 11.20
C THR A 370 6.17 -8.25 9.69
N LYS A 371 5.02 -7.89 9.11
CA LYS A 371 4.93 -7.41 7.73
C LYS A 371 3.94 -6.26 7.64
N THR A 372 4.33 -5.22 6.91
CA THR A 372 3.44 -4.12 6.55
C THR A 372 2.60 -4.45 5.33
N PHE A 373 1.30 -4.14 5.38
CA PHE A 373 0.38 -4.31 4.27
C PHE A 373 -0.40 -3.04 3.97
N ALA A 374 -0.54 -2.72 2.68
CA ALA A 374 -1.51 -1.74 2.19
C ALA A 374 -2.83 -2.47 1.90
N LEU A 375 -3.86 -2.16 2.67
CA LEU A 375 -5.19 -2.77 2.56
C LEU A 375 -6.10 -1.86 1.77
N ALA A 376 -6.54 -2.33 0.60
CA ALA A 376 -7.31 -1.56 -0.37
C ALA A 376 -8.44 -2.39 -0.99
N GLY A 377 -9.23 -1.76 -1.87
CA GLY A 377 -10.35 -2.40 -2.57
C GLY A 377 -11.67 -2.31 -1.83
N LYS A 378 -12.46 -3.37 -1.89
CA LYS A 378 -13.80 -3.46 -1.30
C LYS A 378 -13.74 -3.87 0.17
N ILE A 379 -13.30 -2.95 1.01
CA ILE A 379 -13.14 -3.15 2.44
C ILE A 379 -13.51 -1.88 3.21
N ASN A 380 -14.11 -2.02 4.38
CA ASN A 380 -14.62 -0.88 5.16
C ASN A 380 -13.50 0.04 5.67
N ARG A 381 -12.36 -0.54 6.10
CA ARG A 381 -11.23 0.20 6.66
C ARG A 381 -10.01 0.01 5.77
N THR A 382 -9.81 0.94 4.84
CA THR A 382 -8.61 0.97 4.02
C THR A 382 -7.45 1.64 4.75
N GLY A 383 -6.22 1.19 4.51
CA GLY A 383 -5.06 1.83 5.13
C GLY A 383 -3.81 0.98 5.17
N LEU A 384 -2.90 1.38 6.03
CA LEU A 384 -1.62 0.72 6.24
C LEU A 384 -1.65 -0.02 7.59
N ILE A 385 -1.32 -1.29 7.58
CA ILE A 385 -1.28 -2.13 8.78
C ILE A 385 0.08 -2.81 8.90
N GLU A 386 0.49 -3.10 10.13
CA GLU A 386 1.64 -3.96 10.41
C GLU A 386 1.23 -5.07 11.38
N VAL A 387 1.38 -6.30 10.93
CA VAL A 387 0.91 -7.49 11.66
C VAL A 387 1.98 -8.56 11.74
N PRO A 388 1.96 -9.42 12.76
CA PRO A 388 2.83 -10.59 12.81
C PRO A 388 2.60 -11.49 11.60
N MET A 389 3.67 -12.05 11.06
CA MET A 389 3.57 -13.08 10.02
C MET A 389 2.77 -14.28 10.56
N GLY A 390 1.91 -14.86 9.71
CA GLY A 390 1.05 -15.98 10.09
C GLY A 390 -0.35 -15.59 10.58
N ILE A 391 -0.67 -14.29 10.67
CA ILE A 391 -2.06 -13.85 10.83
C ILE A 391 -2.91 -14.37 9.67
N THR A 392 -4.17 -14.72 9.91
CA THR A 392 -5.05 -15.23 8.87
C THR A 392 -5.62 -14.11 7.99
N LEU A 393 -5.97 -14.43 6.73
CA LEU A 393 -6.69 -13.49 5.87
C LEU A 393 -8.01 -13.05 6.49
N ARG A 394 -8.68 -13.92 7.24
CA ARG A 394 -9.93 -13.61 7.95
C ARG A 394 -9.73 -12.51 9.00
N GLU A 395 -8.68 -12.62 9.81
CA GLU A 395 -8.37 -11.62 10.82
C GLU A 395 -8.03 -10.27 10.19
N ILE A 396 -7.28 -10.28 9.06
CA ILE A 396 -6.99 -9.05 8.31
C ILE A 396 -8.27 -8.41 7.74
N ILE A 397 -9.11 -9.19 7.05
CA ILE A 397 -10.27 -8.67 6.32
C ILE A 397 -11.37 -8.25 7.28
N TYR A 398 -11.77 -9.11 8.20
CA TYR A 398 -12.90 -8.85 9.09
C TYR A 398 -12.50 -8.18 10.40
N GLY A 399 -11.43 -8.63 11.04
CA GLY A 399 -10.97 -8.07 12.30
C GLY A 399 -10.43 -6.65 12.13
N ILE A 400 -9.39 -6.51 11.31
CA ILE A 400 -8.73 -5.24 11.07
C ILE A 400 -9.51 -4.37 10.08
N GLY A 401 -9.81 -4.93 8.91
CA GLY A 401 -10.44 -4.24 7.80
C GLY A 401 -11.94 -3.97 7.96
N GLY A 402 -12.59 -4.59 8.94
CA GLY A 402 -14.01 -4.38 9.25
C GLY A 402 -15.00 -4.96 8.24
N GLY A 403 -14.56 -5.93 7.43
CA GLY A 403 -15.39 -6.62 6.44
C GLY A 403 -15.69 -5.81 5.19
N ILE A 404 -16.64 -6.29 4.42
CA ILE A 404 -16.99 -5.77 3.10
C ILE A 404 -18.05 -4.67 3.25
N PRO A 405 -17.97 -3.55 2.50
CA PRO A 405 -18.98 -2.50 2.54
C PRO A 405 -20.38 -2.97 2.12
N ASN A 406 -21.40 -2.34 2.70
CA ASN A 406 -22.82 -2.57 2.37
C ASN A 406 -23.29 -4.02 2.59
N ASP A 407 -22.71 -4.72 3.58
CA ASP A 407 -23.00 -6.11 3.93
C ASP A 407 -22.89 -7.12 2.77
N ARG A 408 -22.09 -6.76 1.75
CA ARG A 408 -21.81 -7.65 0.63
C ARG A 408 -20.92 -8.80 1.05
N LYS A 409 -20.91 -9.85 0.24
CA LYS A 409 -20.06 -11.01 0.50
C LYS A 409 -18.65 -10.79 -0.01
N PHE A 410 -17.69 -11.17 0.80
CA PHE A 410 -16.30 -11.28 0.35
C PHE A 410 -16.19 -12.33 -0.75
N LYS A 411 -15.51 -12.01 -1.84
CA LYS A 411 -15.26 -12.91 -2.96
C LYS A 411 -13.84 -13.41 -3.01
N ALA A 412 -12.89 -12.49 -3.07
CA ALA A 412 -11.48 -12.81 -3.18
C ALA A 412 -10.58 -11.68 -2.66
N ILE A 413 -9.31 -12.01 -2.45
CA ILE A 413 -8.25 -11.06 -2.17
C ILE A 413 -7.07 -11.31 -3.12
N GLN A 414 -6.60 -10.26 -3.79
CA GLN A 414 -5.32 -10.25 -4.49
C GLN A 414 -4.22 -9.93 -3.49
N THR A 415 -3.22 -10.79 -3.37
CA THR A 415 -2.04 -10.58 -2.53
C THR A 415 -0.80 -10.46 -3.38
N GLY A 416 0.21 -9.72 -2.92
CA GLY A 416 1.49 -9.62 -3.58
C GLY A 416 1.54 -8.65 -4.76
N GLY A 417 0.62 -7.69 -4.82
CA GLY A 417 0.56 -6.70 -5.89
C GLY A 417 0.00 -7.25 -7.20
N PRO A 418 0.24 -6.56 -8.34
CA PRO A 418 -0.39 -6.88 -9.63
C PRO A 418 0.06 -8.21 -10.24
N SER A 419 1.20 -8.73 -9.82
CA SER A 419 1.74 -10.03 -10.26
C SER A 419 1.61 -11.12 -9.19
N GLY A 420 0.85 -10.86 -8.14
CA GLY A 420 0.57 -11.81 -7.07
C GLY A 420 -0.49 -12.83 -7.45
N GLY A 421 -1.22 -13.35 -6.45
CA GLY A 421 -2.27 -14.34 -6.68
C GLY A 421 -3.61 -13.90 -6.09
N CYS A 422 -4.68 -14.36 -6.69
CA CYS A 422 -6.05 -14.13 -6.24
C CYS A 422 -6.55 -15.33 -5.45
N LEU A 423 -6.91 -15.12 -4.18
CA LEU A 423 -7.32 -16.17 -3.24
C LEU A 423 -8.80 -16.07 -2.91
N PRO A 424 -9.57 -17.17 -3.01
CA PRO A 424 -11.02 -17.18 -2.83
C PRO A 424 -11.44 -17.19 -1.35
N ALA A 425 -12.73 -17.00 -1.10
CA ALA A 425 -13.34 -17.03 0.23
C ALA A 425 -13.07 -18.33 1.01
N ALA A 426 -12.92 -19.46 0.33
CA ALA A 426 -12.59 -20.74 0.96
C ALA A 426 -11.20 -20.73 1.66
N MET A 427 -10.35 -19.75 1.35
CA MET A 427 -8.99 -19.62 1.91
C MET A 427 -8.86 -18.52 2.97
N LEU A 428 -9.97 -18.03 3.52
CA LEU A 428 -9.94 -16.97 4.55
C LEU A 428 -9.11 -17.34 5.77
N ASP A 429 -9.00 -18.60 6.12
CA ASP A 429 -8.24 -19.08 7.27
C ASP A 429 -6.77 -19.43 6.93
N LEU A 430 -6.33 -19.11 5.69
CA LEU A 430 -4.93 -19.27 5.28
C LEU A 430 -4.05 -18.30 6.06
N PRO A 431 -2.95 -18.80 6.69
CA PRO A 431 -1.93 -17.93 7.29
C PRO A 431 -1.22 -17.08 6.22
N VAL A 432 -1.02 -15.81 6.54
CA VAL A 432 -0.29 -14.89 5.67
C VAL A 432 1.21 -14.99 5.98
N ASP A 433 1.86 -15.95 5.34
CA ASP A 433 3.30 -16.15 5.36
C ASP A 433 3.82 -16.55 3.97
N TYR A 434 5.15 -16.60 3.80
CA TYR A 434 5.74 -16.86 2.47
C TYR A 434 5.38 -18.25 1.94
N GLU A 435 5.37 -19.25 2.79
CA GLU A 435 5.15 -20.64 2.42
C GLU A 435 3.68 -20.91 2.07
N SER A 436 2.79 -20.48 2.93
CA SER A 436 1.34 -20.72 2.76
C SER A 436 0.79 -20.01 1.52
N LEU A 437 1.18 -18.75 1.30
CA LEU A 437 0.79 -18.02 0.10
C LEU A 437 1.34 -18.66 -1.18
N ALA A 438 2.61 -19.11 -1.16
CA ALA A 438 3.22 -19.78 -2.32
C ALA A 438 2.52 -21.10 -2.67
N GLN A 439 2.15 -21.90 -1.67
CA GLN A 439 1.40 -23.16 -1.87
C GLN A 439 0.00 -22.90 -2.46
N ALA A 440 -0.63 -21.79 -2.12
CA ALA A 440 -1.90 -21.37 -2.70
C ALA A 440 -1.79 -20.81 -4.12
N GLY A 441 -0.57 -20.65 -4.66
CA GLY A 441 -0.31 -20.06 -5.98
C GLY A 441 -0.22 -18.54 -5.99
N ALA A 442 -0.24 -17.93 -4.82
CA ALA A 442 -0.05 -16.49 -4.62
C ALA A 442 1.40 -16.17 -4.20
N ILE A 443 1.69 -14.91 -3.91
CA ILE A 443 2.95 -14.48 -3.33
C ILE A 443 2.71 -13.43 -2.24
N MET A 444 3.67 -13.27 -1.33
CA MET A 444 3.66 -12.18 -0.34
C MET A 444 3.77 -10.81 -1.02
N GLY A 445 4.63 -10.71 -2.03
CA GLY A 445 4.94 -9.44 -2.68
C GLY A 445 5.49 -8.41 -1.72
N SER A 446 5.39 -7.14 -2.08
CA SER A 446 5.78 -6.02 -1.22
C SER A 446 4.79 -5.77 -0.07
N GLY A 447 3.55 -6.28 -0.17
CA GLY A 447 2.50 -6.14 0.84
C GLY A 447 1.21 -5.49 0.35
N GLY A 448 1.03 -5.33 -0.97
CA GLY A 448 -0.25 -4.88 -1.52
C GLY A 448 -1.34 -5.94 -1.37
N MET A 449 -2.49 -5.57 -0.82
CA MET A 449 -3.69 -6.40 -0.68
C MET A 449 -4.89 -5.66 -1.26
N VAL A 450 -5.57 -6.29 -2.24
CA VAL A 450 -6.79 -5.73 -2.86
C VAL A 450 -7.95 -6.69 -2.64
N VAL A 451 -8.89 -6.26 -1.84
CA VAL A 451 -10.09 -7.03 -1.47
C VAL A 451 -11.20 -6.81 -2.49
N THR A 452 -11.92 -7.85 -2.83
CA THR A 452 -13.06 -7.84 -3.78
C THR A 452 -14.32 -8.39 -3.15
N ASP A 453 -15.46 -7.94 -3.68
CA ASP A 453 -16.80 -8.40 -3.32
C ASP A 453 -17.46 -9.23 -4.43
N GLU A 454 -18.67 -9.69 -4.19
CA GLU A 454 -19.46 -10.50 -5.12
C GLU A 454 -19.78 -9.80 -6.46
N GLU A 455 -19.70 -8.47 -6.53
CA GLU A 455 -19.91 -7.70 -7.77
C GLU A 455 -18.62 -7.56 -8.61
N THR A 456 -17.53 -8.15 -8.19
CA THR A 456 -16.26 -8.11 -8.94
C THR A 456 -16.18 -9.29 -9.90
N CYS A 457 -16.02 -9.04 -11.20
CA CYS A 457 -15.77 -10.07 -12.20
C CYS A 457 -14.31 -10.53 -12.12
N MET A 458 -14.08 -11.82 -11.89
CA MET A 458 -12.72 -12.33 -11.73
C MET A 458 -11.95 -12.43 -13.04
N VAL A 459 -12.65 -12.55 -14.17
CA VAL A 459 -12.04 -12.52 -15.52
C VAL A 459 -11.51 -11.12 -15.84
N ASP A 460 -12.33 -10.09 -15.60
CA ASP A 460 -11.93 -8.69 -15.81
C ASP A 460 -10.86 -8.25 -14.78
N PHE A 461 -10.92 -8.76 -13.56
CA PHE A 461 -9.92 -8.53 -12.53
C PHE A 461 -8.54 -9.09 -12.93
N ALA A 462 -8.50 -10.31 -13.47
CA ALA A 462 -7.28 -10.90 -14.02
C ALA A 462 -6.75 -10.08 -15.23
N ARG A 463 -7.65 -9.65 -16.13
CA ARG A 463 -7.33 -8.79 -17.27
C ARG A 463 -6.68 -7.48 -16.80
N TYR A 464 -7.26 -6.82 -15.79
CA TYR A 464 -6.76 -5.56 -15.23
C TYR A 464 -5.31 -5.70 -14.73
N PHE A 465 -5.00 -6.70 -13.91
CA PHE A 465 -3.64 -6.89 -13.41
C PHE A 465 -2.65 -7.32 -14.50
N LEU A 466 -3.10 -8.14 -15.43
CA LEU A 466 -2.24 -8.54 -16.55
C LEU A 466 -1.96 -7.35 -17.49
N SER A 467 -2.92 -6.45 -17.71
CA SER A 467 -2.71 -5.24 -18.51
C SER A 467 -1.61 -4.36 -17.91
N PHE A 468 -1.59 -4.19 -16.58
CA PHE A 468 -0.53 -3.48 -15.88
C PHE A 468 0.84 -4.16 -16.08
N THR A 469 0.94 -5.46 -15.80
CA THR A 469 2.22 -6.17 -15.91
C THR A 469 2.74 -6.25 -17.34
N GLN A 470 1.83 -6.31 -18.32
CA GLN A 470 2.16 -6.26 -19.75
C GLN A 470 2.72 -4.89 -20.14
N ALA A 471 2.08 -3.80 -19.70
CA ALA A 471 2.53 -2.43 -19.97
C ALA A 471 3.91 -2.14 -19.32
N GLU A 472 4.17 -2.71 -18.15
CA GLU A 472 5.44 -2.57 -17.42
C GLU A 472 6.55 -3.54 -17.88
N SER A 473 6.29 -4.38 -18.87
CA SER A 473 7.31 -5.27 -19.43
C SER A 473 8.44 -4.47 -20.08
N CYS A 474 9.69 -4.74 -19.67
CA CYS A 474 10.86 -4.13 -20.31
C CYS A 474 11.09 -4.57 -21.77
N GLY A 475 10.35 -5.58 -22.24
CA GLY A 475 10.41 -6.11 -23.61
C GLY A 475 11.62 -6.98 -23.94
N LYS A 476 12.50 -7.29 -22.97
CA LYS A 476 13.76 -8.01 -23.23
C LYS A 476 13.57 -9.46 -23.62
N CYS A 477 12.81 -10.23 -22.84
CA CYS A 477 12.60 -11.66 -23.12
C CYS A 477 11.27 -11.92 -23.83
N VAL A 478 11.29 -12.83 -24.81
CA VAL A 478 10.12 -13.17 -25.64
C VAL A 478 8.94 -13.70 -24.81
N PRO A 479 9.12 -14.62 -23.84
CA PRO A 479 7.99 -15.13 -23.08
C PRO A 479 7.20 -14.02 -22.36
N CYS A 480 7.87 -13.06 -21.75
CA CYS A 480 7.20 -11.92 -21.11
C CYS A 480 6.59 -10.98 -22.17
N ARG A 481 7.39 -10.46 -23.12
CA ARG A 481 6.94 -9.46 -24.10
C ARG A 481 5.76 -9.92 -24.95
N VAL A 482 5.85 -11.13 -25.52
CA VAL A 482 4.84 -11.68 -26.43
C VAL A 482 3.76 -12.43 -25.66
N GLY A 483 4.17 -13.28 -24.71
CA GLY A 483 3.23 -14.14 -23.99
C GLY A 483 2.23 -13.37 -23.16
N THR A 484 2.66 -12.35 -22.39
CA THR A 484 1.70 -11.51 -21.61
C THR A 484 0.75 -10.74 -22.53
N LYS A 485 1.21 -10.29 -23.72
CA LYS A 485 0.32 -9.62 -24.68
C LYS A 485 -0.71 -10.58 -25.26
N GLN A 486 -0.31 -11.79 -25.65
CA GLN A 486 -1.26 -12.80 -26.14
C GLN A 486 -2.29 -13.20 -25.08
N MET A 487 -1.85 -13.39 -23.83
CA MET A 487 -2.76 -13.66 -22.71
C MET A 487 -3.76 -12.52 -22.50
N LEU A 488 -3.29 -11.26 -22.60
CA LEU A 488 -4.14 -10.09 -22.46
C LEU A 488 -5.18 -10.02 -23.60
N ASP A 489 -4.77 -10.25 -24.85
CA ASP A 489 -5.67 -10.27 -26.00
C ASP A 489 -6.78 -11.32 -25.85
N ILE A 490 -6.43 -12.49 -25.28
CA ILE A 490 -7.42 -13.54 -25.00
C ILE A 490 -8.40 -13.08 -23.91
N LEU A 491 -7.92 -12.50 -22.82
CA LEU A 491 -8.80 -11.99 -21.77
C LEU A 491 -9.70 -10.83 -22.24
N GLU A 492 -9.18 -9.95 -23.09
CA GLU A 492 -9.98 -8.91 -23.73
C GLU A 492 -11.08 -9.53 -24.62
N LYS A 493 -10.73 -10.53 -25.43
CA LYS A 493 -11.68 -11.30 -26.24
C LYS A 493 -12.78 -11.93 -25.37
N ILE A 494 -12.42 -12.55 -24.25
CA ILE A 494 -13.37 -13.19 -23.32
C ILE A 494 -14.31 -12.13 -22.69
N THR A 495 -13.75 -11.03 -22.17
CA THR A 495 -14.55 -9.96 -21.53
C THR A 495 -15.42 -9.18 -22.51
N HIS A 496 -15.11 -9.24 -23.82
CA HIS A 496 -15.89 -8.66 -24.89
C HIS A 496 -16.97 -9.62 -25.46
N GLY A 497 -17.14 -10.81 -24.90
CA GLY A 497 -18.13 -11.78 -25.36
C GLY A 497 -17.78 -12.50 -26.65
N GLN A 498 -16.49 -12.59 -26.97
CA GLN A 498 -15.95 -13.27 -28.14
C GLN A 498 -15.11 -14.50 -27.75
N GLY A 499 -15.00 -14.75 -26.46
CA GLY A 499 -14.24 -15.87 -25.92
C GLY A 499 -14.89 -17.21 -26.20
N LYS A 500 -14.03 -18.24 -26.30
CA LYS A 500 -14.42 -19.64 -26.49
C LYS A 500 -13.84 -20.49 -25.35
N PRO A 501 -14.40 -21.67 -25.05
CA PRO A 501 -13.86 -22.56 -24.01
C PRO A 501 -12.37 -22.86 -24.18
N GLU A 502 -11.91 -23.07 -25.43
CA GLU A 502 -10.52 -23.39 -25.75
C GLU A 502 -9.56 -22.23 -25.41
N ASP A 503 -10.05 -21.01 -25.37
CA ASP A 503 -9.28 -19.84 -24.97
C ASP A 503 -8.81 -19.92 -23.51
N VAL A 504 -9.58 -20.60 -22.64
CA VAL A 504 -9.23 -20.77 -21.22
C VAL A 504 -8.07 -21.74 -21.06
N ASP A 505 -8.10 -22.85 -21.78
CA ASP A 505 -7.01 -23.85 -21.78
C ASP A 505 -5.72 -23.20 -22.32
N LEU A 506 -5.82 -22.43 -23.40
CA LEU A 506 -4.72 -21.69 -23.98
C LEU A 506 -4.13 -20.63 -22.99
N LEU A 507 -4.97 -19.95 -22.22
CA LEU A 507 -4.51 -19.03 -21.18
C LEU A 507 -3.66 -19.72 -20.12
N VAL A 508 -4.04 -20.92 -19.69
CA VAL A 508 -3.30 -21.70 -18.69
C VAL A 508 -1.96 -22.16 -19.28
N GLU A 509 -1.95 -22.68 -20.51
CA GLU A 509 -0.73 -23.11 -21.20
C GLU A 509 0.27 -21.97 -21.41
N LEU A 510 -0.21 -20.84 -21.94
CA LEU A 510 0.59 -19.62 -22.11
C LEU A 510 1.11 -19.09 -20.78
N GLY A 511 0.25 -19.06 -19.75
CA GLY A 511 0.65 -18.62 -18.41
C GLY A 511 1.79 -19.45 -17.83
N GLN A 512 1.71 -20.76 -17.93
CA GLN A 512 2.77 -21.67 -17.49
C GLN A 512 4.06 -21.48 -18.31
N SER A 513 3.95 -21.31 -19.62
CA SER A 513 5.08 -21.07 -20.52
C SER A 513 5.77 -19.74 -20.22
N VAL A 514 5.01 -18.67 -20.00
CA VAL A 514 5.55 -17.35 -19.60
C VAL A 514 6.26 -17.45 -18.26
N LYS A 515 5.64 -18.11 -17.29
CA LYS A 515 6.21 -18.31 -15.94
C LYS A 515 7.54 -19.06 -15.98
N ALA A 516 7.63 -20.13 -16.77
CA ALA A 516 8.83 -20.95 -16.89
C ALA A 516 9.95 -20.28 -17.70
N GLY A 517 9.60 -19.54 -18.75
CA GLY A 517 10.57 -19.01 -19.72
C GLY A 517 10.99 -17.56 -19.48
N ALA A 518 10.33 -16.80 -18.60
CA ALA A 518 10.66 -15.40 -18.37
C ALA A 518 11.96 -15.22 -17.57
N LEU A 519 12.72 -14.18 -17.95
CA LEU A 519 14.06 -13.92 -17.39
C LEU A 519 14.03 -13.45 -15.94
N CYS A 520 13.05 -12.64 -15.54
CA CYS A 520 12.99 -12.00 -14.21
C CYS A 520 11.64 -12.21 -13.53
N GLY A 521 11.57 -11.83 -12.25
CA GLY A 521 10.37 -11.98 -11.40
C GLY A 521 9.11 -11.36 -11.99
N LEU A 522 9.20 -10.21 -12.69
CA LEU A 522 8.03 -9.60 -13.33
C LEU A 522 7.34 -10.58 -14.30
N GLY A 523 8.06 -11.12 -15.26
CA GLY A 523 7.49 -12.07 -16.22
C GLY A 523 7.14 -13.42 -15.59
N GLN A 524 7.93 -13.90 -14.61
CA GLN A 524 7.66 -15.15 -13.92
C GLN A 524 6.38 -15.12 -13.07
N THR A 525 5.97 -13.96 -12.62
CA THR A 525 4.79 -13.79 -11.75
C THR A 525 3.60 -13.13 -12.45
N ALA A 526 3.80 -12.44 -13.57
CA ALA A 526 2.72 -11.79 -14.34
C ALA A 526 1.50 -12.69 -14.63
N PRO A 527 1.67 -14.01 -14.93
CA PRO A 527 0.54 -14.91 -15.15
C PRO A 527 -0.24 -15.31 -13.90
N ASN A 528 0.29 -15.09 -12.68
CA ASN A 528 -0.33 -15.62 -11.46
C ASN A 528 -1.80 -15.17 -11.27
N PRO A 529 -2.20 -13.90 -11.49
CA PRO A 529 -3.61 -13.52 -11.38
C PRO A 529 -4.51 -14.32 -12.32
N VAL A 530 -4.06 -14.59 -13.54
CA VAL A 530 -4.80 -15.40 -14.51
C VAL A 530 -4.87 -16.85 -14.06
N LEU A 531 -3.72 -17.45 -13.70
CA LEU A 531 -3.65 -18.85 -13.27
C LEU A 531 -4.45 -19.13 -11.99
N THR A 532 -4.48 -18.18 -11.06
CA THR A 532 -5.26 -18.34 -9.82
C THR A 532 -6.74 -18.11 -10.03
N THR A 533 -7.14 -17.15 -10.87
CA THR A 533 -8.56 -16.93 -11.16
C THR A 533 -9.14 -18.05 -12.01
N THR A 534 -8.42 -18.58 -12.99
CA THR A 534 -8.86 -19.77 -13.75
C THR A 534 -9.01 -21.01 -12.86
N LYS A 535 -8.12 -21.15 -11.87
CA LYS A 535 -8.15 -22.28 -10.93
C LYS A 535 -9.28 -22.19 -9.91
N TYR A 536 -9.52 -21.00 -9.35
CA TYR A 536 -10.42 -20.84 -8.20
C TYR A 536 -11.81 -20.30 -8.56
N PHE A 537 -12.00 -19.80 -9.78
CA PHE A 537 -13.26 -19.28 -10.30
C PHE A 537 -13.56 -19.80 -11.73
N PRO A 538 -13.40 -21.11 -11.99
CA PRO A 538 -13.60 -21.67 -13.34
C PRO A 538 -15.02 -21.40 -13.86
N GLU A 539 -16.02 -21.36 -12.98
CA GLU A 539 -17.41 -21.08 -13.32
C GLU A 539 -17.62 -19.69 -13.94
N GLU A 540 -16.80 -18.70 -13.56
CA GLU A 540 -16.90 -17.38 -14.19
C GLU A 540 -16.33 -17.39 -15.60
N TYR A 541 -15.24 -18.12 -15.84
CA TYR A 541 -14.68 -18.31 -17.19
C TYR A 541 -15.65 -19.09 -18.08
N GLU A 542 -16.29 -20.12 -17.55
CA GLU A 542 -17.32 -20.88 -18.26
C GLU A 542 -18.51 -20.01 -18.63
N ALA A 543 -19.02 -19.21 -17.68
CA ALA A 543 -20.11 -18.27 -17.94
C ALA A 543 -19.75 -17.25 -19.05
N HIS A 544 -18.52 -16.74 -19.09
CA HIS A 544 -18.09 -15.80 -20.11
C HIS A 544 -17.89 -16.44 -21.49
N THR A 545 -17.40 -17.68 -21.55
CA THR A 545 -17.03 -18.32 -22.81
C THR A 545 -18.12 -19.19 -23.43
N ARG A 546 -18.96 -19.85 -22.61
CA ARG A 546 -20.06 -20.69 -23.08
C ARG A 546 -21.41 -19.98 -23.08
N GLU A 547 -21.71 -19.27 -21.98
CA GLU A 547 -23.01 -18.64 -21.79
C GLU A 547 -23.05 -17.19 -22.27
N GLN A 548 -21.90 -16.61 -22.67
CA GLN A 548 -21.76 -15.21 -23.03
C GLN A 548 -22.33 -14.26 -21.96
N ARG A 549 -22.09 -14.58 -20.69
CA ARG A 549 -22.65 -13.94 -19.51
C ARG A 549 -21.58 -13.54 -18.53
N CYS A 550 -21.69 -12.33 -17.98
CA CYS A 550 -20.88 -11.86 -16.88
C CYS A 550 -21.67 -11.93 -15.57
N PRO A 551 -21.42 -12.89 -14.67
CA PRO A 551 -22.20 -13.03 -13.42
C PRO A 551 -22.15 -11.81 -12.52
N ALA A 552 -21.03 -11.09 -12.52
CA ALA A 552 -20.83 -9.86 -11.75
C ALA A 552 -21.37 -8.59 -12.44
N LEU A 553 -21.96 -8.72 -13.63
CA LEU A 553 -22.46 -7.61 -14.44
C LEU A 553 -21.41 -6.49 -14.68
N ALA A 554 -20.13 -6.83 -14.73
CA ALA A 554 -19.02 -5.87 -14.85
C ALA A 554 -18.60 -5.66 -16.31
N CYS A 555 -18.57 -6.72 -17.13
CA CYS A 555 -18.09 -6.68 -18.49
C CYS A 555 -19.09 -5.97 -19.42
N THR A 556 -18.75 -4.74 -19.84
CA THR A 556 -19.67 -3.85 -20.56
C THR A 556 -20.25 -4.47 -21.84
N ASN A 557 -19.50 -5.31 -22.54
CA ASN A 557 -19.98 -5.94 -23.78
C ASN A 557 -20.95 -7.12 -23.53
N LEU A 558 -20.98 -7.63 -22.30
CA LEU A 558 -21.83 -8.75 -21.88
C LEU A 558 -23.06 -8.29 -21.08
N ILE A 559 -23.29 -6.98 -20.93
CA ILE A 559 -24.44 -6.45 -20.21
C ILE A 559 -25.38 -5.68 -21.13
N LYS A 560 -26.64 -5.64 -20.73
CA LYS A 560 -27.68 -4.81 -21.35
C LYS A 560 -28.44 -4.05 -20.27
N PHE A 561 -28.99 -2.91 -20.64
CA PHE A 561 -29.88 -2.14 -19.77
C PHE A 561 -31.29 -2.17 -20.35
N TYR A 562 -32.28 -2.40 -19.51
CA TYR A 562 -33.70 -2.37 -19.89
C TYR A 562 -34.46 -1.44 -18.96
N ILE A 563 -35.59 -0.92 -19.46
CA ILE A 563 -36.51 -0.10 -18.68
C ILE A 563 -37.80 -0.91 -18.50
N LEU A 564 -38.09 -1.28 -17.27
CA LEU A 564 -39.29 -2.08 -16.92
C LEU A 564 -40.54 -1.23 -17.07
N ALA A 565 -41.48 -1.70 -17.90
CA ALA A 565 -42.69 -0.96 -18.24
C ALA A 565 -43.62 -0.74 -17.05
N ASP A 566 -43.71 -1.72 -16.15
CA ASP A 566 -44.52 -1.71 -14.92
C ASP A 566 -44.01 -0.67 -13.88
N LYS A 567 -42.72 -0.29 -13.93
CA LYS A 567 -42.08 0.65 -12.99
C LYS A 567 -41.83 2.02 -13.58
N CYS A 568 -41.72 2.14 -14.88
CA CYS A 568 -41.39 3.40 -15.52
C CYS A 568 -42.55 4.38 -15.48
N GLN A 569 -42.34 5.58 -14.95
CA GLN A 569 -43.36 6.62 -14.84
C GLN A 569 -43.20 7.73 -15.91
N GLY A 570 -42.36 7.54 -16.91
CA GLY A 570 -42.18 8.49 -17.99
C GLY A 570 -41.65 9.87 -17.54
N CYS A 571 -40.78 9.91 -16.53
CA CYS A 571 -40.24 11.16 -15.98
C CYS A 571 -39.23 11.87 -16.88
N GLY A 572 -38.67 11.20 -17.87
CA GLY A 572 -37.77 11.78 -18.89
C GLY A 572 -36.34 12.03 -18.43
N ILE A 573 -35.96 11.70 -17.19
CA ILE A 573 -34.60 11.98 -16.69
C ILE A 573 -33.57 11.17 -17.46
N CYS A 574 -33.73 9.84 -17.55
CA CYS A 574 -32.80 8.96 -18.27
C CYS A 574 -32.70 9.31 -19.77
N LEU A 575 -33.77 9.80 -20.38
CA LEU A 575 -33.77 10.26 -21.77
C LEU A 575 -32.86 11.47 -21.98
N ARG A 576 -32.93 12.47 -21.08
CA ARG A 576 -32.11 13.70 -21.17
C ARG A 576 -30.65 13.47 -20.87
N GLU A 577 -30.36 12.54 -19.96
CA GLU A 577 -29.00 12.28 -19.47
C GLU A 577 -28.28 11.20 -20.30
N CYS A 578 -28.90 10.64 -21.33
CA CYS A 578 -28.29 9.60 -22.15
C CYS A 578 -27.25 10.20 -23.11
N PRO A 579 -25.93 9.93 -22.94
CA PRO A 579 -24.89 10.55 -23.75
C PRO A 579 -24.85 10.05 -25.19
N SER A 580 -25.48 8.91 -25.51
CA SER A 580 -25.55 8.31 -26.85
C SER A 580 -26.93 8.43 -27.50
N GLU A 581 -27.84 9.18 -26.87
CA GLU A 581 -29.22 9.34 -27.36
C GLU A 581 -29.92 8.00 -27.67
N ALA A 582 -29.55 6.95 -26.95
CA ALA A 582 -30.07 5.61 -27.14
C ALA A 582 -31.46 5.38 -26.49
N ILE A 583 -32.04 6.39 -25.84
CA ILE A 583 -33.34 6.22 -25.15
C ILE A 583 -34.42 7.00 -25.90
N ALA A 584 -35.46 6.28 -26.27
CA ALA A 584 -36.67 6.86 -26.86
C ALA A 584 -37.80 6.93 -25.80
N GLY A 585 -38.65 7.95 -25.87
CA GLY A 585 -39.77 8.13 -24.99
C GLY A 585 -40.32 9.54 -24.99
N GLY A 586 -41.25 9.83 -24.08
CA GLY A 586 -41.84 11.14 -23.90
C GLY A 586 -42.54 11.30 -22.55
N LYS A 587 -43.19 12.43 -22.33
CA LYS A 587 -43.91 12.69 -21.07
C LYS A 587 -45.05 11.66 -20.90
N ARG A 588 -45.04 10.95 -19.75
CA ARG A 588 -45.98 9.87 -19.42
C ARG A 588 -45.93 8.68 -20.42
N MET A 589 -44.78 8.49 -21.06
CA MET A 589 -44.51 7.30 -21.88
C MET A 589 -43.47 6.45 -21.19
N VAL A 590 -43.62 5.15 -21.24
CA VAL A 590 -42.56 4.20 -20.87
C VAL A 590 -41.39 4.44 -21.83
N HIS A 591 -40.21 4.65 -21.28
CA HIS A 591 -39.01 4.85 -22.10
C HIS A 591 -38.44 3.50 -22.56
N VAL A 592 -37.80 3.47 -23.72
CA VAL A 592 -37.19 2.25 -24.30
C VAL A 592 -35.75 2.55 -24.67
N ILE A 593 -34.85 1.58 -24.41
CA ILE A 593 -33.43 1.68 -24.75
C ILE A 593 -33.16 0.96 -26.07
N ASP A 594 -32.67 1.68 -27.06
CA ASP A 594 -32.13 1.14 -28.30
C ASP A 594 -30.79 0.46 -28.01
N GLN A 595 -30.75 -0.87 -28.07
CA GLN A 595 -29.57 -1.67 -27.71
C GLN A 595 -28.41 -1.52 -28.71
N GLU A 596 -28.67 -1.07 -29.96
CA GLU A 596 -27.65 -0.85 -30.97
C GLU A 596 -26.92 0.49 -30.73
N LYS A 597 -27.67 1.54 -30.31
CA LYS A 597 -27.11 2.84 -29.96
C LYS A 597 -26.53 2.91 -28.53
N CYS A 598 -26.95 2.01 -27.67
CA CYS A 598 -26.55 2.01 -26.26
C CYS A 598 -25.07 1.67 -26.07
N ILE A 599 -24.28 2.62 -25.55
CA ILE A 599 -22.87 2.40 -25.20
C ILE A 599 -22.67 1.74 -23.84
N ARG A 600 -23.73 1.34 -23.16
CA ARG A 600 -23.72 0.60 -21.90
C ARG A 600 -23.03 1.32 -20.74
N CYS A 601 -23.07 2.64 -20.72
CA CYS A 601 -22.39 3.48 -19.71
C CYS A 601 -23.06 3.44 -18.32
N GLY A 602 -24.31 2.98 -18.20
CA GLY A 602 -25.05 2.88 -16.92
C GLY A 602 -25.67 4.20 -16.44
N THR A 603 -25.51 5.31 -17.14
CA THR A 603 -26.07 6.62 -16.73
C THR A 603 -27.57 6.52 -16.44
N CYS A 604 -28.33 5.86 -17.29
CA CYS A 604 -29.78 5.67 -17.12
C CYS A 604 -30.15 4.95 -15.80
N LEU A 605 -29.33 4.00 -15.35
CA LEU A 605 -29.52 3.31 -14.08
C LEU A 605 -29.28 4.26 -12.89
N ASN A 606 -28.19 5.03 -12.94
CA ASN A 606 -27.78 5.92 -11.86
C ASN A 606 -28.74 7.10 -11.65
N VAL A 607 -29.34 7.61 -12.75
CA VAL A 607 -30.26 8.75 -12.69
C VAL A 607 -31.74 8.37 -12.51
N CYS A 608 -32.05 7.08 -12.60
CA CYS A 608 -33.42 6.62 -12.37
C CYS A 608 -33.79 6.84 -10.89
N PRO A 609 -34.87 7.60 -10.59
CA PRO A 609 -35.24 7.85 -9.20
C PRO A 609 -35.44 6.56 -8.42
N PRO A 610 -34.88 6.42 -7.18
CA PRO A 610 -34.98 5.20 -6.38
C PRO A 610 -36.41 4.74 -6.13
N ARG A 611 -37.37 5.67 -6.04
CA ARG A 611 -38.81 5.37 -5.89
C ARG A 611 -39.42 4.61 -7.09
N PHE A 612 -38.79 4.69 -8.27
CA PHE A 612 -39.24 3.97 -9.46
C PHE A 612 -38.40 2.71 -9.70
N SER A 613 -37.05 2.83 -9.56
CA SER A 613 -36.09 1.75 -9.82
C SER A 613 -36.44 0.97 -11.11
N ALA A 614 -36.79 1.72 -12.16
CA ALA A 614 -37.34 1.14 -13.39
C ALA A 614 -36.25 0.66 -14.36
N VAL A 615 -35.00 1.09 -14.19
CA VAL A 615 -33.88 0.63 -15.04
C VAL A 615 -33.23 -0.57 -14.38
N VAL A 616 -33.03 -1.63 -15.16
CA VAL A 616 -32.34 -2.85 -14.72
C VAL A 616 -31.14 -3.13 -15.61
N LYS A 617 -30.12 -3.73 -15.04
CA LYS A 617 -28.90 -4.17 -15.68
C LYS A 617 -28.86 -5.70 -15.65
N VAL A 618 -28.67 -6.34 -16.79
CA VAL A 618 -28.68 -7.80 -16.92
C VAL A 618 -27.54 -8.28 -17.82
N SER A 619 -27.23 -9.57 -17.76
CA SER A 619 -26.26 -10.22 -18.64
C SER A 619 -26.86 -11.52 -19.17
N ALA A 620 -26.83 -11.70 -20.49
CA ALA A 620 -27.41 -12.82 -21.24
C ALA A 620 -28.94 -13.04 -21.09
N GLU A 621 -29.59 -12.35 -20.17
CA GLU A 621 -31.03 -12.42 -20.02
C GLU A 621 -31.69 -11.43 -21.00
N GLU A 622 -32.71 -11.92 -21.72
CA GLU A 622 -33.61 -11.06 -22.48
C GLU A 622 -34.83 -10.75 -21.62
N ILE A 623 -35.05 -9.49 -21.34
CA ILE A 623 -36.20 -9.00 -20.60
C ILE A 623 -37.27 -8.56 -21.60
N GLU A 624 -38.50 -9.07 -21.48
CA GLU A 624 -39.62 -8.58 -22.27
C GLU A 624 -39.91 -7.12 -21.90
N VAL A 625 -39.62 -6.23 -22.82
CA VAL A 625 -39.91 -4.80 -22.73
C VAL A 625 -40.54 -4.33 -24.03
N PRO A 626 -41.35 -3.27 -24.01
CA PRO A 626 -41.87 -2.68 -25.24
C PRO A 626 -40.72 -2.35 -26.20
N ARG A 627 -40.92 -2.55 -27.50
CA ARG A 627 -39.96 -2.17 -28.55
C ARG A 627 -40.03 -0.69 -28.89
N GLU A 628 -41.18 -0.07 -28.62
CA GLU A 628 -41.43 1.34 -28.80
C GLU A 628 -42.03 1.97 -27.54
N PRO A 629 -41.88 3.28 -27.33
CA PRO A 629 -42.49 3.92 -26.16
C PRO A 629 -44.01 3.75 -26.14
N VAL A 630 -44.51 3.24 -25.03
CA VAL A 630 -45.94 3.04 -24.80
C VAL A 630 -46.46 3.93 -23.67
N PRO A 631 -47.72 4.32 -23.63
CA PRO A 631 -48.28 5.09 -22.53
C PRO A 631 -48.08 4.38 -21.19
N VAL A 632 -47.71 5.16 -20.16
CA VAL A 632 -47.67 4.64 -18.79
C VAL A 632 -49.08 4.23 -18.39
N THR A 633 -49.30 2.93 -18.25
CA THR A 633 -50.58 2.43 -17.67
C THR A 633 -50.61 2.87 -16.23
N ALA A 634 -51.68 3.57 -15.82
CA ALA A 634 -51.91 3.97 -14.45
C ALA A 634 -51.96 2.70 -13.57
N GLY A 635 -50.79 2.29 -13.05
CA GLY A 635 -50.70 1.22 -12.10
C GLY A 635 -51.45 1.60 -10.85
N LYS A 636 -52.17 0.67 -10.28
CA LYS A 636 -52.79 0.80 -8.95
C LYS A 636 -51.71 1.23 -7.97
N PRO A 637 -52.02 2.14 -7.00
CA PRO A 637 -51.10 2.66 -6.00
C PRO A 637 -50.51 1.56 -5.11
#